data_d73b44b6cca58c125b8145a8fbf619b6
#
_entry.id   d73b44b6cca58c125b8145a8fbf619b6
#
_cell.length_a   1.000
_cell.length_b   1.000
_cell.length_c   1.000
_cell.angle_alpha   90.00
_cell.angle_beta   90.00
_cell.angle_gamma   90.00
#
_symmetry.space_group_name_H-M   'P 1'
#
loop_
_entity.id
_entity.type
_entity.pdbx_description
1 polymer ?
#
loop_
_entity_poly.entity_id
_entity_poly.type
_entity_poly.pdbx_seq_one_letter_code
_entity_poly.pdbx_strand_id
1 'polypeptide(L)'
;MGKTRSLPPVVIDTALPTMNSLSLVLRLFWLTALVTSANAGLVISEVMARGGHDFADDDGDHPDWLEIFNNGSEDIALGKYALTDDEEDLLKWKLPARTLPAGTFVTVFASGKDRRPEEGALHANFELDGDGEYLAVVQISDQSPVSAFAPYYPSVGKGESFGYPFKGGSIDAKKIVFFKDPTPGKANSKPWLPAVGTASGEDLTLDLVFPTARVIDVQITVAEADWETIRNQTRNLFEALSEKRKEAPIAGPYTYVEASVTIDGHRFPQVGLRKKGFIGSQSTTRPSLKIKLNHLDKEAGIEGLTNLTLNNNKQDSTLVNQYMGYAFFNAAGAPAPRCAFAKVTVNGVNLGVYSHVETIRKTLIKREFGNDKGTLYEGTVVDFREGWEGSFEKKFGKDKRGRAMIRKLISILESEEVDKDPEKIIGELVDLDSFFTFWAVEGLLGFWDGYSGNHNNFFTYFNPQNGKFHFLPWGADALFDKFSELDYDPKAPISVKSKGMIAHKLYQSKSGRERYARTLHGLLEELWKEDSLLAEVDRIEKLLLPHLATIQSNFPKKLEELRNFIRARSADLLAEISSDMPEWTKVPDHPPLIPSSLASGLKSDSIWNSAKNGDLEGIKAQLAKGVDVDAQDSLGSVPLALAALTGKAEAVKFLLQKGADIDARDKKNQTAMHSAAFLGQFEVIQVLIENKADLNARNDEGETPLDVAAAPWSEELKGIIQFVGGLLQTKFDVERIQVARPKVAAFLRKMGAASGGDLPPPAPRNIWESVKVGNLDALKSQLAADGADANQPDPNGMTPLSWAALTGQLEAAELLLSAGADINATNRDGATALHSAAFLGHLPVVELLVSNKIEINAINGTGETSLNSVAAPWNDEIGGFLKLIAGLLKIEVDVDQVEASRPKIAAFLREHGGKTSAELK
;
A
#
# COMPACT_ATOMS: atom_id res chain seq x y z
N MET A 1 22.65 58.84 26.75
CA MET A 1 21.71 59.50 25.79
C MET A 1 21.76 58.64 24.53
N GLY A 2 20.85 57.69 24.42
CA GLY A 2 20.71 56.78 23.28
C GLY A 2 19.24 56.58 23.00
N LYS A 3 18.80 56.95 21.84
CA LYS A 3 17.42 56.80 21.39
C LYS A 3 17.17 55.42 20.89
N THR A 4 16.36 54.67 21.58
CA THR A 4 15.69 53.46 21.08
C THR A 4 14.70 53.81 19.97
N ARG A 5 14.90 53.32 18.76
CA ARG A 5 13.89 53.35 17.70
C ARG A 5 13.07 52.07 17.79
N SER A 6 11.80 52.24 18.15
CA SER A 6 10.76 51.27 18.00
C SER A 6 10.40 51.11 16.51
N LEU A 7 10.36 49.88 16.01
CA LEU A 7 9.80 49.55 14.72
C LEU A 7 8.25 49.58 14.79
N PRO A 8 7.57 50.04 13.74
CA PRO A 8 6.14 50.07 13.68
C PRO A 8 5.54 48.66 13.46
N PRO A 9 4.30 48.43 13.88
CA PRO A 9 3.64 47.18 13.70
C PRO A 9 3.37 46.89 12.21
N VAL A 10 3.68 45.66 11.77
CA VAL A 10 3.34 45.17 10.44
C VAL A 10 1.81 45.01 10.36
N VAL A 11 1.18 45.86 9.58
CA VAL A 11 -0.21 45.66 9.14
C VAL A 11 -0.24 44.54 8.15
N ILE A 12 -0.85 43.42 8.49
CA ILE A 12 -1.16 42.37 7.56
C ILE A 12 -2.30 42.85 6.68
N ASP A 13 -1.97 43.21 5.46
CA ASP A 13 -2.92 43.55 4.42
C ASP A 13 -3.54 42.25 3.89
N THR A 14 -4.76 41.93 4.33
CA THR A 14 -5.57 40.81 3.84
C THR A 14 -6.21 41.22 2.54
N ALA A 15 -5.44 41.26 1.46
CA ALA A 15 -5.98 41.33 0.12
C ALA A 15 -6.35 39.92 -0.37
N LEU A 16 -7.55 39.48 -0.10
CA LEU A 16 -8.21 38.38 -0.83
C LEU A 16 -8.31 38.80 -2.31
N PRO A 17 -7.92 37.93 -3.25
CA PRO A 17 -8.18 38.20 -4.67
C PRO A 17 -9.68 38.27 -4.88
N THR A 18 -10.13 39.33 -5.49
CA THR A 18 -11.52 39.57 -5.87
C THR A 18 -11.97 38.52 -6.87
N MET A 19 -12.50 37.42 -6.40
CA MET A 19 -13.42 36.60 -7.22
C MET A 19 -14.70 37.39 -7.41
N ASN A 20 -15.12 37.48 -8.67
CA ASN A 20 -16.29 38.21 -9.14
C ASN A 20 -17.46 38.08 -8.14
N SER A 21 -17.86 39.20 -7.54
CA SER A 21 -18.97 39.31 -6.59
C SER A 21 -20.31 38.78 -7.14
N LEU A 22 -20.44 38.55 -8.44
CA LEU A 22 -21.64 37.99 -9.07
C LEU A 22 -21.76 36.48 -8.87
N SER A 23 -20.66 35.74 -8.74
CA SER A 23 -20.71 34.27 -8.54
C SER A 23 -20.98 33.90 -7.09
N LEU A 24 -20.55 34.75 -6.14
CA LEU A 24 -20.82 34.54 -4.70
C LEU A 24 -22.26 34.90 -4.33
N VAL A 25 -22.80 35.93 -4.95
CA VAL A 25 -24.22 36.33 -4.76
C VAL A 25 -25.14 35.30 -5.43
N LEU A 26 -24.79 34.73 -6.58
CA LEU A 26 -25.57 33.65 -7.20
C LEU A 26 -25.48 32.34 -6.40
N ARG A 27 -24.34 32.01 -5.75
CA ARG A 27 -24.23 30.82 -4.90
C ARG A 27 -24.94 30.99 -3.55
N LEU A 28 -24.95 32.17 -2.99
CA LEU A 28 -25.76 32.51 -1.78
C LEU A 28 -27.26 32.60 -2.09
N PHE A 29 -27.66 32.98 -3.31
CA PHE A 29 -29.07 33.00 -3.72
C PHE A 29 -29.61 31.57 -3.95
N TRP A 30 -28.77 30.58 -4.34
CA TRP A 30 -29.21 29.20 -4.44
C TRP A 30 -29.28 28.45 -3.11
N LEU A 31 -28.60 28.93 -2.07
CA LEU A 31 -28.69 28.32 -0.72
C LEU A 31 -29.87 28.86 0.11
N THR A 32 -30.54 29.94 -0.37
CA THR A 32 -31.68 30.56 0.33
C THR A 32 -32.98 30.56 -0.46
N ALA A 33 -33.02 29.94 -1.62
CA ALA A 33 -34.14 30.08 -2.57
C ALA A 33 -34.92 28.78 -2.85
N LEU A 34 -34.99 27.86 -1.89
CA LEU A 34 -35.98 26.78 -1.92
C LEU A 34 -36.58 26.49 -0.53
N VAL A 35 -36.74 27.52 0.26
CA VAL A 35 -37.90 27.61 1.15
C VAL A 35 -38.93 28.44 0.41
N THR A 36 -39.49 27.89 -0.67
CA THR A 36 -40.66 28.45 -1.26
C THR A 36 -41.80 28.28 -0.27
N SER A 37 -42.22 29.38 0.24
CA SER A 37 -43.53 29.65 0.81
C SER A 37 -44.37 28.42 1.21
N ALA A 38 -44.54 28.21 2.52
CA ALA A 38 -45.60 27.37 3.06
C ALA A 38 -46.98 27.95 2.61
N ASN A 39 -47.26 27.82 1.33
CA ASN A 39 -48.57 28.13 0.74
C ASN A 39 -49.17 26.83 0.26
N ALA A 40 -50.16 26.34 1.03
CA ALA A 40 -51.27 25.54 0.57
C ALA A 40 -50.91 24.44 -0.48
N GLY A 41 -50.27 23.35 -0.03
CA GLY A 41 -49.94 22.24 -0.91
C GLY A 41 -49.48 20.97 -0.17
N LEU A 42 -49.05 20.00 -0.96
CA LEU A 42 -48.48 18.76 -0.39
C LEU A 42 -47.09 19.03 0.20
N VAL A 43 -46.85 18.48 1.41
CA VAL A 43 -45.56 18.55 2.10
C VAL A 43 -45.17 17.15 2.56
N ILE A 44 -43.94 16.74 2.30
CA ILE A 44 -43.36 15.55 2.91
C ILE A 44 -43.16 15.87 4.40
N SER A 45 -44.03 15.35 5.28
CA SER A 45 -44.11 15.69 6.68
C SER A 45 -43.13 14.94 7.57
N GLU A 46 -42.95 13.67 7.31
CA GLU A 46 -42.06 12.76 8.06
C GLU A 46 -41.45 11.71 7.15
N VAL A 47 -40.22 11.31 7.42
CA VAL A 47 -39.50 10.27 6.67
C VAL A 47 -38.79 9.34 7.65
N MET A 48 -38.95 8.05 7.44
CA MET A 48 -38.34 6.95 8.15
C MET A 48 -37.55 6.08 7.16
N ALA A 49 -36.23 6.27 7.11
CA ALA A 49 -35.39 5.68 6.09
C ALA A 49 -34.39 4.65 6.64
N ARG A 50 -34.65 4.09 7.81
CA ARG A 50 -33.77 3.07 8.41
C ARG A 50 -34.51 2.23 9.45
N GLY A 51 -35.24 1.25 9.07
CA GLY A 51 -35.97 0.23 9.82
C GLY A 51 -35.88 0.23 11.37
N GLY A 52 -36.53 -0.69 12.03
CA GLY A 52 -36.50 -0.86 13.48
C GLY A 52 -37.66 -0.18 14.23
N HIS A 53 -38.77 -0.01 13.55
CA HIS A 53 -40.07 0.43 14.08
C HIS A 53 -41.07 -0.71 14.05
N ASP A 54 -42.18 -0.55 14.80
CA ASP A 54 -43.27 -1.53 14.89
C ASP A 54 -44.38 -1.28 13.84
N PHE A 55 -44.22 -0.32 12.94
CA PHE A 55 -45.19 0.01 11.91
C PHE A 55 -45.02 -0.91 10.71
N ALA A 56 -45.91 -1.91 10.59
CA ALA A 56 -45.89 -2.87 9.50
C ALA A 56 -46.74 -2.45 8.32
N ASP A 57 -46.37 -2.90 7.12
CA ASP A 57 -47.19 -2.78 5.93
C ASP A 57 -48.29 -3.87 5.90
N ASP A 58 -49.06 -3.94 4.81
CA ASP A 58 -50.15 -4.86 4.64
C ASP A 58 -49.71 -6.33 4.43
N ASP A 59 -48.42 -6.57 4.16
CA ASP A 59 -47.82 -7.91 4.12
C ASP A 59 -47.23 -8.34 5.48
N GLY A 60 -47.18 -7.45 6.47
CA GLY A 60 -46.55 -7.66 7.77
C GLY A 60 -45.05 -7.39 7.78
N ASP A 61 -44.49 -6.82 6.70
CA ASP A 61 -43.12 -6.37 6.63
C ASP A 61 -42.96 -4.97 7.29
N HIS A 62 -41.72 -4.59 7.63
CA HIS A 62 -41.41 -3.29 8.23
C HIS A 62 -40.49 -2.47 7.31
N PRO A 63 -40.94 -2.10 6.10
CA PRO A 63 -40.12 -1.31 5.17
C PRO A 63 -40.02 0.13 5.64
N ASP A 64 -39.04 0.84 5.08
CA ASP A 64 -38.93 2.30 5.23
C ASP A 64 -40.20 2.97 4.67
N TRP A 65 -40.50 4.17 5.18
CA TRP A 65 -41.70 4.89 4.78
C TRP A 65 -41.51 6.40 4.84
N LEU A 66 -42.39 7.11 4.11
CA LEU A 66 -42.51 8.54 4.20
C LEU A 66 -43.99 8.92 4.32
N GLU A 67 -44.22 10.12 4.79
CA GLU A 67 -45.57 10.65 4.98
C GLU A 67 -45.71 11.96 4.21
N ILE A 68 -46.84 12.09 3.52
CA ILE A 68 -47.20 13.29 2.78
C ILE A 68 -48.43 13.93 3.48
N PHE A 69 -48.32 15.18 3.84
CA PHE A 69 -49.39 15.97 4.50
C PHE A 69 -49.99 17.00 3.52
N ASN A 70 -51.32 17.09 3.49
CA ASN A 70 -52.01 18.18 2.81
C ASN A 70 -52.08 19.39 3.75
N ASN A 71 -51.13 20.30 3.60
CA ASN A 71 -51.05 21.52 4.39
C ASN A 71 -51.98 22.64 3.86
N GLY A 72 -52.82 22.39 2.85
CA GLY A 72 -53.78 23.30 2.26
C GLY A 72 -55.12 23.28 2.96
N SER A 73 -56.00 24.19 2.52
CA SER A 73 -57.40 24.27 2.98
C SER A 73 -58.37 23.52 2.10
N GLU A 74 -57.90 22.93 0.99
CA GLU A 74 -58.73 22.22 0.00
C GLU A 74 -58.20 20.78 -0.19
N ASP A 75 -59.09 19.91 -0.63
CA ASP A 75 -58.74 18.52 -0.95
C ASP A 75 -57.85 18.45 -2.18
N ILE A 76 -56.81 17.62 -2.16
CA ILE A 76 -55.84 17.49 -3.23
C ILE A 76 -55.99 16.15 -3.92
N ALA A 77 -56.04 16.14 -5.24
CA ALA A 77 -56.02 14.95 -6.08
C ALA A 77 -54.58 14.46 -6.28
N LEU A 78 -54.18 13.39 -5.62
CA LEU A 78 -52.79 12.86 -5.62
C LEU A 78 -52.31 12.41 -6.99
N GLY A 79 -53.21 11.93 -7.87
CA GLY A 79 -52.87 11.51 -9.24
C GLY A 79 -52.25 12.59 -10.13
N LYS A 80 -52.19 13.87 -9.67
CA LYS A 80 -51.49 14.97 -10.36
C LYS A 80 -50.01 15.04 -9.98
N TYR A 81 -49.54 14.19 -9.07
CA TYR A 81 -48.19 14.23 -8.50
C TYR A 81 -47.47 12.91 -8.67
N ALA A 82 -46.16 12.99 -8.68
CA ALA A 82 -45.23 11.86 -8.59
C ALA A 82 -44.35 11.99 -7.37
N LEU A 83 -43.86 10.87 -6.89
CA LEU A 83 -42.85 10.77 -5.82
C LEU A 83 -41.56 10.23 -6.44
N THR A 84 -40.41 10.76 -6.05
CA THR A 84 -39.12 10.32 -6.54
C THR A 84 -38.05 10.47 -5.48
N ASP A 85 -37.10 9.52 -5.48
CA ASP A 85 -35.83 9.51 -4.76
C ASP A 85 -34.64 9.85 -5.68
N ASP A 86 -34.94 10.22 -6.95
CA ASP A 86 -33.93 10.47 -7.99
C ASP A 86 -34.16 11.84 -8.66
N GLU A 87 -33.18 12.74 -8.54
CA GLU A 87 -33.24 14.06 -9.15
C GLU A 87 -33.18 14.05 -10.71
N GLU A 88 -32.74 12.92 -11.30
CA GLU A 88 -32.66 12.73 -12.74
C GLU A 88 -33.96 12.10 -13.31
N ASP A 89 -34.82 11.48 -12.46
CA ASP A 89 -36.11 10.90 -12.85
C ASP A 89 -37.23 11.44 -11.96
N LEU A 90 -37.66 12.66 -12.23
CA LEU A 90 -38.66 13.38 -11.44
C LEU A 90 -40.08 12.74 -11.48
N LEU A 91 -40.36 11.85 -12.40
CA LEU A 91 -41.66 11.19 -12.52
C LEU A 91 -41.57 9.67 -12.19
N LYS A 92 -40.58 9.25 -11.41
CA LYS A 92 -40.22 7.86 -11.11
C LYS A 92 -41.40 7.04 -10.61
N TRP A 93 -42.23 7.58 -9.73
CA TRP A 93 -43.39 6.89 -9.18
C TRP A 93 -44.61 7.81 -9.10
N LYS A 94 -45.55 7.67 -10.03
CA LYS A 94 -46.78 8.47 -10.05
C LYS A 94 -47.75 8.00 -8.95
N LEU A 95 -48.24 8.95 -8.15
CA LEU A 95 -49.22 8.65 -7.13
C LEU A 95 -50.57 8.22 -7.75
N PRO A 96 -51.36 7.36 -7.07
CA PRO A 96 -52.65 6.92 -7.55
C PRO A 96 -53.69 8.03 -7.57
N ALA A 97 -54.78 7.83 -8.30
CA ALA A 97 -55.90 8.79 -8.40
C ALA A 97 -56.75 8.79 -7.13
N ARG A 98 -56.14 9.20 -6.01
CA ARG A 98 -56.76 9.35 -4.70
C ARG A 98 -56.94 10.84 -4.33
N THR A 99 -57.96 11.14 -3.53
CA THR A 99 -58.11 12.48 -2.96
C THR A 99 -57.55 12.43 -1.54
N LEU A 100 -56.61 13.36 -1.24
CA LEU A 100 -56.09 13.60 0.12
C LEU A 100 -56.84 14.83 0.71
N PRO A 101 -57.73 14.63 1.71
CA PRO A 101 -58.47 15.74 2.30
C PRO A 101 -57.56 16.77 2.96
N ALA A 102 -58.03 18.00 3.05
CA ALA A 102 -57.34 19.08 3.74
C ALA A 102 -57.00 18.70 5.18
N GLY A 103 -55.75 18.94 5.60
CA GLY A 103 -55.27 18.68 6.97
C GLY A 103 -55.09 17.19 7.30
N THR A 104 -55.02 16.29 6.30
CA THR A 104 -54.81 14.85 6.51
C THR A 104 -53.51 14.37 5.93
N PHE A 105 -53.12 13.16 6.33
CA PHE A 105 -51.85 12.49 5.95
C PHE A 105 -52.10 11.28 5.04
N VAL A 106 -51.11 10.97 4.21
CA VAL A 106 -50.99 9.67 3.51
C VAL A 106 -49.59 9.13 3.70
N THR A 107 -49.50 7.90 4.20
CA THR A 107 -48.22 7.20 4.33
C THR A 107 -47.95 6.39 3.05
N VAL A 108 -46.70 6.44 2.60
CA VAL A 108 -46.19 5.67 1.47
C VAL A 108 -45.02 4.83 1.98
N PHE A 109 -45.12 3.52 1.83
CA PHE A 109 -44.02 2.61 2.10
C PHE A 109 -43.00 2.63 0.95
N ALA A 110 -41.76 2.91 1.25
CA ALA A 110 -40.65 2.86 0.31
C ALA A 110 -40.07 1.43 0.29
N SER A 111 -40.81 0.50 -0.26
CA SER A 111 -40.55 -0.94 -0.18
C SER A 111 -40.10 -1.60 -1.49
N GLY A 112 -40.05 -0.83 -2.59
CA GLY A 112 -39.78 -1.37 -3.93
C GLY A 112 -40.92 -2.20 -4.53
N LYS A 113 -42.04 -2.43 -3.82
CA LYS A 113 -43.15 -3.32 -4.24
C LYS A 113 -44.02 -2.76 -5.37
N ASP A 114 -43.96 -1.47 -5.69
CA ASP A 114 -44.73 -0.75 -6.73
C ASP A 114 -46.25 -1.01 -6.71
N ARG A 115 -46.89 -0.80 -5.57
CA ARG A 115 -48.36 -0.97 -5.40
C ARG A 115 -49.07 0.35 -5.24
N ARG A 116 -50.08 0.61 -6.06
CA ARG A 116 -50.87 1.86 -6.14
C ARG A 116 -52.37 1.59 -6.05
N PRO A 117 -52.87 0.90 -5.04
CA PRO A 117 -54.32 0.61 -4.97
C PRO A 117 -55.12 1.93 -4.75
N GLU A 118 -56.40 1.92 -5.08
CA GLU A 118 -57.30 3.08 -4.84
C GLU A 118 -57.58 3.23 -3.33
N GLU A 119 -57.59 2.12 -2.56
CA GLU A 119 -57.70 2.09 -1.10
C GLU A 119 -56.63 1.17 -0.52
N GLY A 120 -56.14 1.43 0.72
CA GLY A 120 -55.14 0.61 1.39
C GLY A 120 -53.74 1.20 1.31
N ALA A 121 -52.69 0.39 1.59
CA ALA A 121 -51.30 0.83 1.68
C ALA A 121 -50.70 1.17 0.31
N LEU A 122 -49.94 2.25 0.26
CA LEU A 122 -49.18 2.68 -0.91
C LEU A 122 -47.73 2.20 -0.80
N HIS A 123 -47.20 1.58 -1.87
CA HIS A 123 -45.82 1.11 -1.92
C HIS A 123 -45.09 1.69 -3.13
N ALA A 124 -44.09 2.51 -2.89
CA ALA A 124 -43.24 3.06 -3.93
C ALA A 124 -42.43 1.96 -4.62
N ASN A 125 -41.93 2.25 -5.83
CA ASN A 125 -41.05 1.35 -6.60
C ASN A 125 -39.55 1.54 -6.25
N PHE A 126 -39.26 2.18 -5.12
CA PHE A 126 -37.93 2.42 -4.61
C PHE A 126 -37.87 2.21 -3.08
N GLU A 127 -36.67 2.11 -2.55
CA GLU A 127 -36.34 2.04 -1.13
C GLU A 127 -35.58 3.32 -0.74
N LEU A 128 -35.66 3.72 0.54
CA LEU A 128 -34.97 4.92 1.04
C LEU A 128 -33.57 4.56 1.58
N ASP A 129 -32.58 5.41 1.28
CA ASP A 129 -31.23 5.25 1.85
C ASP A 129 -31.18 5.94 3.23
N GLY A 130 -31.04 5.17 4.30
CA GLY A 130 -30.89 5.70 5.67
C GLY A 130 -29.73 6.69 5.86
N ASP A 131 -28.82 6.77 4.91
CA ASP A 131 -27.76 7.77 4.88
C ASP A 131 -28.14 9.07 4.21
N GLY A 132 -29.35 9.14 3.65
CA GLY A 132 -29.96 10.30 3.02
C GLY A 132 -29.72 10.37 1.51
N GLU A 133 -30.76 10.75 0.80
CA GLU A 133 -30.79 10.93 -0.66
C GLU A 133 -31.78 12.01 -1.06
N TYR A 134 -31.87 12.34 -2.36
CA TYR A 134 -32.93 13.22 -2.87
C TYR A 134 -34.29 12.58 -2.65
N LEU A 135 -35.27 13.37 -2.22
CA LEU A 135 -36.64 12.90 -2.09
C LEU A 135 -37.60 14.05 -2.38
N ALA A 136 -38.51 13.87 -3.34
CA ALA A 136 -39.44 14.92 -3.71
C ALA A 136 -40.84 14.42 -4.08
N VAL A 137 -41.87 15.24 -3.78
CA VAL A 137 -43.17 15.20 -4.40
C VAL A 137 -43.16 16.22 -5.54
N VAL A 138 -43.45 15.76 -6.75
CA VAL A 138 -43.32 16.54 -8.00
C VAL A 138 -44.67 16.67 -8.67
N GLN A 139 -45.02 17.86 -9.12
CA GLN A 139 -46.20 18.09 -9.93
C GLN A 139 -45.98 17.57 -11.36
N ILE A 140 -46.86 16.69 -11.83
CA ILE A 140 -46.64 16.01 -13.14
C ILE A 140 -46.73 16.99 -14.34
N SER A 141 -47.55 18.03 -14.26
CA SER A 141 -47.85 18.94 -15.38
C SER A 141 -46.64 19.76 -15.85
N ASP A 142 -45.74 20.12 -14.95
CA ASP A 142 -44.60 21.00 -15.22
C ASP A 142 -43.30 20.46 -14.63
N GLN A 143 -43.36 19.26 -14.05
CA GLN A 143 -42.23 18.57 -13.39
C GLN A 143 -41.56 19.42 -12.29
N SER A 144 -42.33 20.31 -11.64
CA SER A 144 -41.80 21.12 -10.55
C SER A 144 -41.96 20.40 -9.19
N PRO A 145 -40.90 20.35 -8.36
CA PRO A 145 -41.03 19.85 -6.99
C PRO A 145 -41.91 20.78 -6.14
N VAL A 146 -42.96 20.22 -5.57
CA VAL A 146 -43.85 20.94 -4.65
C VAL A 146 -43.41 20.80 -3.18
N SER A 147 -42.73 19.69 -2.86
CA SER A 147 -42.05 19.45 -1.60
C SER A 147 -40.84 18.61 -1.86
N ALA A 148 -39.68 19.02 -1.40
CA ALA A 148 -38.46 18.29 -1.62
C ALA A 148 -37.46 18.42 -0.45
N PHE A 149 -36.77 17.33 -0.20
CA PHE A 149 -35.52 17.31 0.55
C PHE A 149 -34.39 17.24 -0.50
N ALA A 150 -33.88 18.42 -0.86
CA ALA A 150 -32.85 18.58 -1.89
C ALA A 150 -31.63 19.33 -1.32
N PRO A 151 -30.41 19.00 -1.73
CA PRO A 151 -30.06 17.89 -2.63
C PRO A 151 -30.28 16.51 -1.97
N TYR A 152 -30.54 16.43 -0.69
CA TYR A 152 -30.80 15.20 0.06
C TYR A 152 -31.38 15.47 1.45
N TYR A 153 -32.08 14.50 2.03
CA TYR A 153 -32.49 14.53 3.41
C TYR A 153 -31.36 14.09 4.37
N PRO A 154 -31.42 14.45 5.67
CA PRO A 154 -30.38 14.08 6.63
C PRO A 154 -30.32 12.57 6.89
N SER A 155 -29.13 12.04 7.22
CA SER A 155 -28.97 10.66 7.67
C SER A 155 -29.77 10.43 8.95
N VAL A 156 -30.45 9.27 9.05
CA VAL A 156 -31.32 8.89 10.17
C VAL A 156 -30.76 7.72 10.93
N GLY A 157 -30.94 7.68 12.25
CA GLY A 157 -30.64 6.53 13.08
C GLY A 157 -31.67 5.40 12.90
N LYS A 158 -31.33 4.20 13.35
CA LYS A 158 -32.25 3.07 13.31
C LYS A 158 -33.44 3.32 14.27
N GLY A 159 -34.64 3.25 13.74
CA GLY A 159 -35.85 3.51 14.52
C GLY A 159 -36.20 4.99 14.72
N GLU A 160 -35.48 5.90 14.05
CA GLU A 160 -35.72 7.34 14.08
C GLU A 160 -36.32 7.80 12.76
N SER A 161 -37.14 8.85 12.85
CA SER A 161 -37.62 9.58 11.68
C SER A 161 -37.17 11.04 11.74
N PHE A 162 -37.33 11.76 10.64
CA PHE A 162 -37.11 13.19 10.57
C PHE A 162 -38.23 13.82 9.75
N GLY A 163 -38.44 15.11 9.97
CA GLY A 163 -39.47 15.84 9.24
C GLY A 163 -39.68 17.23 9.82
N TYR A 164 -40.88 17.75 9.65
CA TYR A 164 -41.21 19.06 10.15
C TYR A 164 -42.11 18.98 11.40
N PRO A 165 -41.84 19.76 12.46
CA PRO A 165 -42.66 19.79 13.65
C PRO A 165 -44.02 20.42 13.37
N PHE A 166 -45.06 19.89 14.02
CA PHE A 166 -46.40 20.47 14.01
C PHE A 166 -46.52 21.55 15.06
N LYS A 167 -47.10 22.69 14.69
CA LYS A 167 -47.40 23.79 15.62
C LYS A 167 -48.74 24.39 15.27
N GLY A 168 -49.72 24.28 16.18
CA GLY A 168 -51.03 24.90 16.02
C GLY A 168 -51.87 24.29 14.87
N GLY A 169 -51.66 23.02 14.50
CA GLY A 169 -52.41 22.31 13.46
C GLY A 169 -51.81 22.46 12.06
N SER A 170 -50.66 23.10 11.92
CA SER A 170 -49.94 23.25 10.64
C SER A 170 -48.46 22.85 10.81
N ILE A 171 -47.79 22.56 9.69
CA ILE A 171 -46.36 22.24 9.64
C ILE A 171 -45.54 23.53 9.76
N ASP A 172 -44.52 23.51 10.64
CA ASP A 172 -43.44 24.51 10.63
C ASP A 172 -42.32 24.08 9.67
N ALA A 173 -42.46 24.36 8.39
CA ALA A 173 -41.54 23.98 7.34
C ALA A 173 -40.19 24.74 7.38
N LYS A 174 -39.90 25.52 8.39
CA LYS A 174 -38.64 26.29 8.51
C LYS A 174 -37.48 25.50 9.09
N LYS A 175 -37.75 24.37 9.73
CA LYS A 175 -36.72 23.61 10.45
C LYS A 175 -37.02 22.12 10.39
N ILE A 176 -36.10 21.33 9.82
CA ILE A 176 -36.12 19.89 9.92
C ILE A 176 -35.70 19.49 11.35
N VAL A 177 -36.43 18.56 11.95
CA VAL A 177 -36.15 17.99 13.27
C VAL A 177 -36.20 16.46 13.21
N PHE A 178 -35.58 15.82 14.19
CA PHE A 178 -35.63 14.38 14.34
C PHE A 178 -36.69 13.97 15.36
N PHE A 179 -37.26 12.80 15.21
CA PHE A 179 -38.21 12.19 16.11
C PHE A 179 -37.73 10.81 16.53
N LYS A 180 -37.77 10.55 17.84
CA LYS A 180 -37.44 9.24 18.39
C LYS A 180 -38.61 8.27 18.33
N ASP A 181 -39.81 8.83 18.38
CA ASP A 181 -41.07 8.09 18.28
C ASP A 181 -41.74 8.49 16.96
N PRO A 182 -41.52 7.78 15.86
CA PRO A 182 -42.14 8.03 14.56
C PRO A 182 -43.67 7.99 14.67
N THR A 183 -44.34 8.88 13.91
CA THR A 183 -45.78 9.08 14.05
C THR A 183 -46.56 8.92 12.75
N PRO A 184 -46.48 7.73 12.07
CA PRO A 184 -47.12 7.54 10.77
C PRO A 184 -48.65 7.77 10.85
N GLY A 185 -49.18 8.60 9.96
CA GLY A 185 -50.58 8.95 9.86
C GLY A 185 -51.06 9.95 10.92
N LYS A 186 -50.15 10.62 11.65
CA LYS A 186 -50.50 11.55 12.73
C LYS A 186 -49.55 12.74 12.74
N ALA A 187 -49.99 13.84 13.42
CA ALA A 187 -49.12 14.96 13.68
C ALA A 187 -47.86 14.55 14.43
N ASN A 188 -46.72 15.03 13.93
CA ASN A 188 -45.39 14.63 14.43
C ASN A 188 -45.24 14.89 15.94
N SER A 189 -44.57 13.92 16.61
CA SER A 189 -44.30 13.96 18.05
C SER A 189 -43.35 15.09 18.43
N LYS A 190 -43.03 15.21 19.72
CA LYS A 190 -42.06 16.21 20.18
C LYS A 190 -40.69 15.99 19.50
N PRO A 191 -40.09 17.05 18.98
CA PRO A 191 -38.74 16.98 18.46
C PRO A 191 -37.77 16.40 19.48
N TRP A 192 -36.99 15.44 19.05
CA TRP A 192 -35.87 14.90 19.82
C TRP A 192 -34.56 15.42 19.20
N LEU A 193 -33.73 16.01 20.01
CA LEU A 193 -32.35 16.26 19.64
C LEU A 193 -31.56 15.08 20.22
N PRO A 194 -30.77 14.39 19.41
CA PRO A 194 -29.87 13.37 19.95
C PRO A 194 -29.13 13.97 21.14
N ALA A 195 -29.23 13.33 22.30
CA ALA A 195 -28.46 13.74 23.46
C ALA A 195 -26.99 13.48 23.11
N VAL A 196 -26.25 14.54 22.86
CA VAL A 196 -24.79 14.48 22.87
C VAL A 196 -24.40 13.92 24.22
N GLY A 197 -23.81 12.73 24.26
CA GLY A 197 -23.51 12.05 25.52
C GLY A 197 -22.76 12.97 26.47
N THR A 198 -23.35 13.27 27.59
CA THR A 198 -22.75 14.10 28.63
C THR A 198 -21.62 13.32 29.29
N ALA A 199 -20.40 13.47 28.78
CA ALA A 199 -19.22 13.31 29.59
C ALA A 199 -19.17 14.51 30.56
N SER A 200 -18.89 14.26 31.81
CA SER A 200 -18.66 15.30 32.82
C SER A 200 -17.37 16.06 32.47
N GLY A 201 -17.52 17.26 31.90
CA GLY A 201 -16.42 18.10 31.48
C GLY A 201 -16.67 18.61 30.05
N GLU A 202 -15.84 19.47 29.54
CA GLU A 202 -15.96 20.02 28.17
C GLU A 202 -16.12 18.88 27.13
N ASP A 203 -17.09 19.06 26.21
CA ASP A 203 -17.34 18.06 25.13
C ASP A 203 -16.07 17.83 24.31
N LEU A 204 -15.73 16.55 24.06
CA LEU A 204 -14.55 16.19 23.30
C LEU A 204 -14.76 16.56 21.83
N THR A 205 -13.94 17.47 21.32
CA THR A 205 -14.00 17.94 19.94
C THR A 205 -12.95 17.29 19.05
N LEU A 206 -13.09 17.42 17.72
CA LEU A 206 -12.06 16.94 16.78
C LEU A 206 -10.71 17.61 17.03
N ASP A 207 -10.67 18.88 17.40
CA ASP A 207 -9.41 19.59 17.69
C ASP A 207 -8.74 19.08 18.97
N LEU A 208 -9.53 18.62 19.94
CA LEU A 208 -9.00 18.00 21.16
C LEU A 208 -8.43 16.61 20.93
N VAL A 209 -8.94 15.85 19.95
CA VAL A 209 -8.42 14.50 19.65
C VAL A 209 -7.37 14.50 18.54
N PHE A 210 -7.24 15.58 17.78
CA PHE A 210 -6.16 15.78 16.79
C PHE A 210 -5.29 17.01 17.12
N PRO A 211 -4.73 17.12 18.34
CA PRO A 211 -3.92 18.26 18.71
C PRO A 211 -2.53 18.16 18.05
N THR A 212 -1.96 19.31 17.72
CA THR A 212 -0.59 19.41 17.18
C THR A 212 0.46 19.59 18.28
N ALA A 213 0.08 20.11 19.46
CA ALA A 213 1.01 20.54 20.51
C ALA A 213 1.16 19.54 21.66
N ARG A 214 0.43 18.44 21.67
CA ARG A 214 0.47 17.44 22.75
C ARG A 214 0.21 16.04 22.22
N VAL A 215 0.60 15.04 22.99
CA VAL A 215 0.27 13.62 22.77
C VAL A 215 -1.01 13.34 23.56
N ILE A 216 -2.03 12.75 22.92
CA ILE A 216 -3.25 12.31 23.64
C ILE A 216 -2.99 11.00 24.39
N ASP A 217 -3.62 10.81 25.53
CA ASP A 217 -3.58 9.56 26.30
C ASP A 217 -4.79 8.70 25.95
N VAL A 218 -4.53 7.53 25.39
CA VAL A 218 -5.56 6.56 24.98
C VAL A 218 -5.38 5.28 25.79
N GLN A 219 -6.32 5.06 26.73
CA GLN A 219 -6.34 3.89 27.58
C GLN A 219 -7.47 2.97 27.15
N ILE A 220 -7.13 1.73 26.83
CA ILE A 220 -8.06 0.70 26.36
C ILE A 220 -8.14 -0.40 27.40
N THR A 221 -9.37 -0.76 27.78
CA THR A 221 -9.63 -1.93 28.63
C THR A 221 -10.45 -2.93 27.83
N VAL A 222 -9.95 -4.15 27.73
CA VAL A 222 -10.54 -5.25 26.96
C VAL A 222 -10.32 -6.55 27.72
N ALA A 223 -11.23 -7.53 27.58
CA ALA A 223 -11.03 -8.85 28.18
C ALA A 223 -9.74 -9.49 27.64
N GLU A 224 -8.94 -10.12 28.53
CA GLU A 224 -7.63 -10.66 28.13
C GLU A 224 -7.71 -11.70 27.02
N ALA A 225 -8.72 -12.59 27.08
CA ALA A 225 -8.95 -13.57 26.00
C ALA A 225 -9.26 -12.92 24.63
N ASP A 226 -10.00 -11.81 24.64
CA ASP A 226 -10.33 -11.03 23.44
C ASP A 226 -9.09 -10.28 22.92
N TRP A 227 -8.29 -9.72 23.84
CA TRP A 227 -7.02 -9.09 23.48
C TRP A 227 -6.08 -10.07 22.79
N GLU A 228 -5.90 -11.26 23.40
CA GLU A 228 -5.12 -12.33 22.79
C GLU A 228 -5.64 -12.73 21.40
N THR A 229 -6.96 -12.83 21.28
CA THR A 229 -7.61 -13.17 20.01
C THR A 229 -7.30 -12.13 18.93
N ILE A 230 -7.57 -10.84 19.18
CA ILE A 230 -7.42 -9.82 18.14
C ILE A 230 -5.96 -9.51 17.80
N ARG A 231 -5.06 -9.47 18.80
CA ARG A 231 -3.64 -9.15 18.53
C ARG A 231 -2.93 -10.23 17.71
N ASN A 232 -3.39 -11.49 17.79
CA ASN A 232 -2.84 -12.61 17.04
C ASN A 232 -3.48 -12.82 15.66
N GLN A 233 -4.57 -12.11 15.32
CA GLN A 233 -5.11 -12.13 13.97
C GLN A 233 -4.09 -11.62 12.95
N THR A 234 -3.91 -12.35 11.86
CA THR A 234 -2.98 -11.98 10.79
C THR A 234 -3.66 -12.09 9.43
N ARG A 235 -3.20 -11.30 8.48
CA ARG A 235 -3.66 -11.39 7.09
C ARG A 235 -2.77 -12.38 6.32
N ASN A 236 -3.39 -13.26 5.58
CA ASN A 236 -2.69 -14.16 4.68
C ASN A 236 -2.29 -13.39 3.40
N LEU A 237 -0.99 -13.34 3.09
CA LEU A 237 -0.46 -12.65 1.92
C LEU A 237 -0.96 -13.26 0.61
N PHE A 238 -1.03 -14.59 0.52
CA PHE A 238 -1.45 -15.29 -0.70
C PHE A 238 -2.91 -15.04 -1.02
N GLU A 239 -3.77 -15.06 0.00
CA GLU A 239 -5.17 -14.70 -0.15
C GLU A 239 -5.32 -13.22 -0.52
N ALA A 240 -4.53 -12.36 0.14
CA ALA A 240 -4.54 -10.93 -0.07
C ALA A 240 -4.05 -10.50 -1.46
N LEU A 241 -3.19 -11.28 -2.12
CA LEU A 241 -2.64 -11.02 -3.45
C LEU A 241 -3.07 -12.08 -4.49
N SER A 242 -4.10 -12.88 -4.22
CA SER A 242 -4.62 -13.88 -5.17
C SER A 242 -5.39 -13.22 -6.33
N GLU A 243 -5.60 -13.98 -7.41
CA GLU A 243 -6.37 -13.51 -8.58
C GLU A 243 -7.83 -13.14 -8.24
N LYS A 244 -8.40 -13.67 -7.15
CA LYS A 244 -9.72 -13.31 -6.64
C LYS A 244 -9.85 -11.82 -6.31
N ARG A 245 -8.74 -11.13 -6.13
CA ARG A 245 -8.70 -9.68 -5.93
C ARG A 245 -9.32 -8.88 -7.06
N LYS A 246 -9.19 -9.35 -8.29
CA LYS A 246 -9.79 -8.68 -9.45
C LYS A 246 -11.31 -8.60 -9.31
N GLU A 247 -11.91 -9.60 -8.69
CA GLU A 247 -13.37 -9.74 -8.56
C GLU A 247 -13.92 -9.03 -7.31
N ALA A 248 -13.13 -8.97 -6.23
CA ALA A 248 -13.56 -8.43 -4.95
C ALA A 248 -12.42 -7.79 -4.16
N PRO A 249 -12.71 -6.83 -3.26
CA PRO A 249 -11.73 -6.26 -2.34
C PRO A 249 -11.11 -7.33 -1.44
N ILE A 250 -9.92 -7.03 -0.92
CA ILE A 250 -9.22 -7.92 0.00
C ILE A 250 -10.02 -8.07 1.30
N ALA A 251 -10.52 -9.28 1.57
CA ALA A 251 -11.23 -9.57 2.81
C ALA A 251 -10.34 -9.30 4.03
N GLY A 252 -10.90 -8.63 5.03
CA GLY A 252 -10.20 -8.38 6.28
C GLY A 252 -10.38 -9.56 7.25
N PRO A 253 -9.29 -10.11 7.83
CA PRO A 253 -9.40 -11.18 8.82
C PRO A 253 -9.78 -10.69 10.22
N TYR A 254 -9.90 -9.38 10.39
CA TYR A 254 -9.98 -8.72 11.70
C TYR A 254 -11.42 -8.59 12.18
N THR A 255 -11.70 -9.13 13.36
CA THR A 255 -13.01 -9.09 14.02
C THR A 255 -13.03 -8.04 15.13
N TYR A 256 -14.21 -7.45 15.39
CA TYR A 256 -14.40 -6.57 16.54
C TYR A 256 -14.69 -7.39 17.79
N VAL A 257 -14.09 -6.95 18.90
CA VAL A 257 -14.42 -7.38 20.27
C VAL A 257 -14.91 -6.17 21.07
N GLU A 258 -15.65 -6.40 22.14
CA GLU A 258 -16.09 -5.34 23.04
C GLU A 258 -14.94 -4.83 23.91
N ALA A 259 -14.87 -3.52 24.08
CA ALA A 259 -13.88 -2.87 24.91
C ALA A 259 -14.45 -1.56 25.50
N SER A 260 -13.73 -0.94 26.41
CA SER A 260 -13.88 0.45 26.75
C SER A 260 -12.63 1.25 26.40
N VAL A 261 -12.79 2.51 26.06
CA VAL A 261 -11.67 3.42 25.81
C VAL A 261 -11.84 4.71 26.59
N THR A 262 -10.75 5.22 27.14
CA THR A 262 -10.65 6.54 27.74
C THR A 262 -9.66 7.36 26.93
N ILE A 263 -10.06 8.56 26.48
CA ILE A 263 -9.23 9.49 25.70
C ILE A 263 -9.10 10.77 26.52
N ASP A 264 -7.90 11.06 27.01
CA ASP A 264 -7.63 12.22 27.88
C ASP A 264 -8.66 12.37 29.03
N GLY A 265 -9.04 11.26 29.67
CA GLY A 265 -10.02 11.21 30.74
C GLY A 265 -11.48 11.05 30.31
N HIS A 266 -11.83 11.26 29.04
CA HIS A 266 -13.19 11.06 28.52
C HIS A 266 -13.43 9.58 28.21
N ARG A 267 -14.41 8.99 28.86
CA ARG A 267 -14.65 7.54 28.79
C ARG A 267 -15.78 7.19 27.81
N PHE A 268 -15.48 6.24 26.92
CA PHE A 268 -16.44 5.54 26.07
C PHE A 268 -16.54 4.09 26.58
N PRO A 269 -17.61 3.72 27.30
CA PRO A 269 -17.67 2.45 28.03
C PRO A 269 -17.89 1.23 27.15
N GLN A 270 -18.45 1.41 25.96
CA GLN A 270 -18.87 0.30 25.08
C GLN A 270 -18.48 0.57 23.64
N VAL A 271 -17.22 0.25 23.30
CA VAL A 271 -16.67 0.42 21.96
C VAL A 271 -16.33 -0.92 21.32
N GLY A 272 -16.25 -0.92 20.00
CA GLY A 272 -15.67 -2.05 19.28
C GLY A 272 -14.16 -1.84 19.10
N LEU A 273 -13.36 -2.80 19.52
CA LEU A 273 -11.91 -2.81 19.29
C LEU A 273 -11.55 -3.91 18.29
N ARG A 274 -10.71 -3.63 17.31
CA ARG A 274 -10.11 -4.64 16.45
C ARG A 274 -8.69 -4.26 16.04
N LYS A 275 -7.92 -5.27 15.67
CA LYS A 275 -6.67 -5.06 14.93
C LYS A 275 -6.95 -4.51 13.54
N LYS A 276 -5.99 -3.79 12.98
CA LYS A 276 -5.97 -3.34 11.59
C LYS A 276 -4.55 -3.51 11.01
N GLY A 277 -4.43 -3.22 9.74
CA GLY A 277 -3.18 -3.15 9.00
C GLY A 277 -3.13 -4.12 7.84
N PHE A 278 -2.31 -3.78 6.86
CA PHE A 278 -1.94 -4.65 5.76
C PHE A 278 -0.65 -5.42 6.12
N ILE A 279 0.08 -5.95 5.18
CA ILE A 279 1.19 -6.89 5.43
C ILE A 279 2.32 -6.26 6.27
N GLY A 280 2.83 -5.09 5.87
CA GLY A 280 3.98 -4.44 6.52
C GLY A 280 3.73 -3.95 7.95
N SER A 281 2.50 -3.58 8.28
CA SER A 281 2.15 -3.03 9.60
C SER A 281 1.72 -4.08 10.63
N GLN A 282 1.85 -5.39 10.34
CA GLN A 282 1.43 -6.46 11.24
C GLN A 282 2.38 -6.62 12.42
N SER A 283 1.83 -6.62 13.62
CA SER A 283 2.53 -6.90 14.89
C SER A 283 1.56 -7.60 15.85
N THR A 284 2.06 -8.51 16.66
CA THR A 284 1.29 -9.17 17.72
C THR A 284 1.53 -8.50 19.07
N THR A 285 2.71 -7.89 19.26
CA THR A 285 3.07 -7.18 20.49
C THR A 285 2.57 -5.75 20.51
N ARG A 286 2.55 -5.10 19.34
CA ARG A 286 2.20 -3.70 19.16
C ARG A 286 1.32 -3.53 17.92
N PRO A 287 0.07 -4.12 17.93
CA PRO A 287 -0.80 -4.10 16.75
C PRO A 287 -1.31 -2.68 16.46
N SER A 288 -1.48 -2.36 15.19
CA SER A 288 -2.31 -1.22 14.80
C SER A 288 -3.76 -1.51 15.15
N LEU A 289 -4.47 -0.51 15.71
CA LEU A 289 -5.80 -0.68 16.27
C LEU A 289 -6.83 0.21 15.57
N LYS A 290 -8.05 -0.28 15.51
CA LYS A 290 -9.22 0.50 15.12
C LYS A 290 -10.26 0.39 16.21
N ILE A 291 -10.70 1.55 16.71
CA ILE A 291 -11.73 1.67 17.72
C ILE A 291 -12.98 2.20 17.03
N LYS A 292 -14.09 1.51 17.16
CA LYS A 292 -15.39 1.92 16.69
C LYS A 292 -16.20 2.41 17.87
N LEU A 293 -16.31 3.73 18.04
CA LEU A 293 -17.00 4.38 19.16
C LEU A 293 -18.47 3.98 19.20
N ASN A 294 -19.13 4.02 18.05
CA ASN A 294 -20.55 3.68 17.91
C ASN A 294 -20.82 2.19 17.68
N HIS A 295 -20.02 1.30 18.27
CA HIS A 295 -20.20 -0.15 18.07
C HIS A 295 -21.47 -0.68 18.70
N LEU A 296 -21.71 -0.35 19.95
CA LEU A 296 -22.91 -0.71 20.71
C LEU A 296 -23.81 0.50 20.92
N ASP A 297 -23.25 1.61 21.37
CA ASP A 297 -23.97 2.88 21.46
C ASP A 297 -23.88 3.62 20.12
N LYS A 298 -25.01 3.66 19.38
CA LYS A 298 -25.05 4.22 18.02
C LYS A 298 -24.83 5.73 17.99
N GLU A 299 -25.06 6.41 19.09
CA GLU A 299 -24.88 7.84 19.22
C GLU A 299 -23.44 8.24 19.60
N ALA A 300 -22.63 7.28 20.06
CA ALA A 300 -21.27 7.55 20.49
C ALA A 300 -20.39 8.00 19.31
N GLY A 301 -19.78 9.16 19.46
CA GLY A 301 -18.88 9.75 18.47
C GLY A 301 -18.30 11.07 18.96
N ILE A 302 -17.44 11.65 18.16
CA ILE A 302 -16.79 12.94 18.44
C ILE A 302 -17.00 13.81 17.20
N GLU A 303 -17.97 14.74 17.26
CA GLU A 303 -18.36 15.60 16.13
C GLU A 303 -18.54 14.82 14.80
N GLY A 304 -19.22 13.67 14.86
CA GLY A 304 -19.45 12.78 13.73
C GLY A 304 -18.32 11.80 13.42
N LEU A 305 -17.19 11.89 14.08
CA LEU A 305 -16.13 10.88 14.01
C LEU A 305 -16.51 9.67 14.87
N THR A 306 -16.78 8.55 14.24
CA THR A 306 -17.19 7.30 14.91
C THR A 306 -16.07 6.26 14.99
N ASN A 307 -14.93 6.48 14.36
CA ASN A 307 -13.83 5.54 14.34
C ASN A 307 -12.49 6.24 14.59
N LEU A 308 -11.72 5.70 15.52
CA LEU A 308 -10.34 6.12 15.76
C LEU A 308 -9.40 5.09 15.11
N THR A 309 -8.39 5.57 14.42
CA THR A 309 -7.35 4.74 13.80
C THR A 309 -6.01 5.02 14.49
N LEU A 310 -5.45 3.99 15.10
CA LEU A 310 -4.17 4.04 15.81
C LEU A 310 -3.17 3.18 15.04
N ASN A 311 -2.29 3.81 14.30
CA ASN A 311 -1.23 3.14 13.54
C ASN A 311 0.01 2.94 14.42
N ASN A 312 0.51 1.71 14.44
CA ASN A 312 1.64 1.32 15.29
C ASN A 312 3.01 1.83 14.81
N ASN A 313 3.08 2.48 13.66
CA ASN A 313 4.31 2.97 13.05
C ASN A 313 5.41 1.89 12.92
N LYS A 314 5.02 0.65 12.59
CA LYS A 314 6.00 -0.43 12.39
C LYS A 314 6.86 -0.19 11.16
N GLN A 315 6.29 0.39 10.11
CA GLN A 315 6.99 0.75 8.87
C GLN A 315 7.64 2.13 8.94
N ASP A 316 7.25 2.96 9.91
CA ASP A 316 7.78 4.29 10.16
C ASP A 316 8.50 4.35 11.52
N SER A 317 9.79 4.08 11.51
CA SER A 317 10.61 4.18 12.72
C SER A 317 10.94 5.62 13.14
N THR A 318 10.64 6.60 12.27
CA THR A 318 10.70 8.03 12.62
C THR A 318 9.49 8.48 13.42
N LEU A 319 8.40 7.73 13.42
CA LEU A 319 7.09 8.00 14.03
C LEU A 319 6.38 9.24 13.47
N VAL A 320 6.99 10.00 12.56
CA VAL A 320 6.49 11.33 12.15
C VAL A 320 6.01 11.38 10.71
N ASN A 321 6.27 10.36 9.91
CA ASN A 321 5.95 10.36 8.48
C ASN A 321 4.47 10.67 8.22
N GLN A 322 3.56 9.96 8.89
CA GLN A 322 2.13 10.18 8.68
C GLN A 322 1.69 11.58 9.11
N TYR A 323 2.21 12.07 10.24
CA TYR A 323 1.89 13.41 10.72
C TYR A 323 2.36 14.48 9.74
N MET A 324 3.65 14.48 9.38
CA MET A 324 4.21 15.46 8.45
C MET A 324 3.63 15.31 7.05
N GLY A 325 3.45 14.07 6.58
CA GLY A 325 2.90 13.79 5.26
C GLY A 325 1.49 14.36 5.09
N TYR A 326 0.56 14.02 5.98
CA TYR A 326 -0.80 14.53 5.89
C TYR A 326 -0.87 16.06 6.09
N ALA A 327 -0.03 16.61 6.99
CA ALA A 327 0.06 18.06 7.14
C ALA A 327 0.50 18.74 5.84
N PHE A 328 1.48 18.15 5.15
CA PHE A 328 1.98 18.68 3.88
C PHE A 328 0.94 18.55 2.75
N PHE A 329 0.25 17.41 2.63
CA PHE A 329 -0.87 17.26 1.68
C PHE A 329 -1.94 18.34 1.88
N ASN A 330 -2.38 18.53 3.13
CA ASN A 330 -3.38 19.56 3.47
C ASN A 330 -2.88 20.97 3.17
N ALA A 331 -1.62 21.30 3.48
CA ALA A 331 -1.02 22.59 3.17
C ALA A 331 -0.92 22.85 1.66
N ALA A 332 -0.71 21.79 0.87
CA ALA A 332 -0.69 21.86 -0.59
C ALA A 332 -2.10 21.98 -1.21
N GLY A 333 -3.17 21.89 -0.43
CA GLY A 333 -4.55 21.89 -0.92
C GLY A 333 -5.01 20.54 -1.46
N ALA A 334 -4.27 19.46 -1.20
CA ALA A 334 -4.69 18.08 -1.47
C ALA A 334 -5.33 17.51 -0.20
N PRO A 335 -6.67 17.24 -0.19
CA PRO A 335 -7.37 16.79 1.00
C PRO A 335 -6.76 15.55 1.63
N ALA A 336 -6.46 15.59 2.93
CA ALA A 336 -5.84 14.50 3.66
C ALA A 336 -6.42 14.37 5.08
N PRO A 337 -6.27 13.21 5.74
CA PRO A 337 -6.63 13.03 7.14
C PRO A 337 -5.94 14.01 8.08
N ARG A 338 -6.62 14.37 9.18
CA ARG A 338 -5.94 14.91 10.35
C ARG A 338 -5.07 13.81 10.97
N CYS A 339 -3.94 14.18 11.53
CA CYS A 339 -3.05 13.24 12.23
C CYS A 339 -2.54 13.88 13.52
N ALA A 340 -2.49 13.09 14.58
CA ALA A 340 -1.93 13.45 15.87
C ALA A 340 -1.16 12.26 16.46
N PHE A 341 -0.54 12.47 17.61
CA PHE A 341 0.16 11.42 18.33
C PHE A 341 -0.67 10.96 19.55
N ALA A 342 -0.73 9.65 19.74
CA ALA A 342 -1.39 9.02 20.86
C ALA A 342 -0.45 8.09 21.62
N LYS A 343 -0.33 8.26 22.93
CA LYS A 343 0.23 7.24 23.81
C LYS A 343 -0.86 6.22 24.07
N VAL A 344 -0.62 4.98 23.68
CA VAL A 344 -1.61 3.90 23.78
C VAL A 344 -1.25 2.94 24.91
N THR A 345 -2.21 2.71 25.80
CA THR A 345 -2.13 1.75 26.89
C THR A 345 -3.26 0.74 26.77
N VAL A 346 -2.98 -0.55 26.82
CA VAL A 346 -3.98 -1.62 26.79
C VAL A 346 -3.85 -2.45 28.06
N ASN A 347 -4.93 -2.58 28.81
CA ASN A 347 -4.96 -3.32 30.09
C ASN A 347 -3.82 -2.93 31.04
N GLY A 348 -3.47 -1.64 31.09
CA GLY A 348 -2.36 -1.13 31.90
C GLY A 348 -0.96 -1.25 31.28
N VAL A 349 -0.80 -1.95 30.15
CA VAL A 349 0.48 -2.10 29.46
C VAL A 349 0.66 -0.96 28.45
N ASN A 350 1.73 -0.17 28.62
CA ASN A 350 2.08 0.92 27.70
C ASN A 350 2.66 0.35 26.40
N LEU A 351 1.96 0.55 25.28
CA LEU A 351 2.41 0.15 23.95
C LEU A 351 3.21 1.26 23.22
N GLY A 352 3.42 2.42 23.83
CA GLY A 352 4.17 3.55 23.29
C GLY A 352 3.33 4.48 22.41
N VAL A 353 4.03 5.24 21.57
CA VAL A 353 3.44 6.27 20.70
C VAL A 353 2.90 5.65 19.40
N TYR A 354 1.69 6.00 19.05
CA TYR A 354 1.00 5.65 17.82
C TYR A 354 0.65 6.92 17.03
N SER A 355 0.61 6.82 15.72
CA SER A 355 -0.01 7.85 14.90
C SER A 355 -1.54 7.67 14.95
N HIS A 356 -2.22 8.68 15.52
CA HIS A 356 -3.68 8.75 15.53
C HIS A 356 -4.15 9.45 14.26
N VAL A 357 -4.75 8.71 13.35
CA VAL A 357 -5.15 9.18 12.02
C VAL A 357 -6.66 9.25 11.90
N GLU A 358 -7.17 10.38 11.42
CA GLU A 358 -8.59 10.54 11.09
C GLU A 358 -9.00 9.51 10.04
N THR A 359 -10.05 8.74 10.32
CA THR A 359 -10.55 7.77 9.35
C THR A 359 -11.22 8.49 8.19
N ILE A 360 -10.81 8.20 6.95
CA ILE A 360 -11.46 8.76 5.75
C ILE A 360 -12.87 8.17 5.65
N ARG A 361 -13.86 8.97 6.03
CA ARG A 361 -15.28 8.68 6.08
C ARG A 361 -16.07 9.95 5.82
N LYS A 362 -17.39 9.89 5.97
CA LYS A 362 -18.31 11.01 5.72
C LYS A 362 -17.88 12.32 6.38
N THR A 363 -17.37 12.29 7.61
CA THR A 363 -16.93 13.48 8.36
C THR A 363 -15.83 14.23 7.61
N LEU A 364 -14.76 13.54 7.23
CA LEU A 364 -13.67 14.13 6.43
C LEU A 364 -14.19 14.58 5.06
N ILE A 365 -14.90 13.71 4.35
CA ILE A 365 -15.39 14.03 3.00
C ILE A 365 -16.33 15.23 3.00
N LYS A 366 -17.21 15.34 3.99
CA LYS A 366 -18.10 16.51 4.13
C LYS A 366 -17.30 17.79 4.42
N ARG A 367 -16.25 17.70 5.24
CA ARG A 367 -15.38 18.85 5.54
C ARG A 367 -14.66 19.34 4.28
N GLU A 368 -14.09 18.42 3.49
CA GLU A 368 -13.24 18.77 2.34
C GLU A 368 -14.04 19.12 1.09
N PHE A 369 -15.15 18.43 0.86
CA PHE A 369 -15.92 18.58 -0.40
C PHE A 369 -17.29 19.24 -0.20
N GLY A 370 -17.64 19.63 1.03
CA GLY A 370 -18.93 20.25 1.33
C GLY A 370 -20.12 19.27 1.33
N ASN A 371 -19.94 18.05 0.85
CA ASN A 371 -20.95 17.00 0.82
C ASN A 371 -20.33 15.61 0.95
N ASP A 372 -21.12 14.63 1.40
CA ASP A 372 -20.75 13.24 1.54
C ASP A 372 -21.62 12.28 0.69
N LYS A 373 -22.28 12.81 -0.36
CA LYS A 373 -23.28 12.09 -1.15
C LYS A 373 -22.70 11.32 -2.34
N GLY A 374 -21.39 11.41 -2.53
CA GLY A 374 -20.64 10.64 -3.50
C GLY A 374 -20.37 9.22 -3.06
N THR A 375 -19.54 8.54 -3.86
CA THR A 375 -19.07 7.20 -3.52
C THR A 375 -17.59 7.23 -3.20
N LEU A 376 -17.24 6.72 -2.02
CA LEU A 376 -15.85 6.63 -1.55
C LEU A 376 -15.34 5.20 -1.69
N TYR A 377 -14.19 5.05 -2.33
CA TYR A 377 -13.47 3.79 -2.45
C TYR A 377 -12.09 3.88 -1.82
N GLU A 378 -11.66 2.80 -1.19
CA GLU A 378 -10.26 2.59 -0.80
C GLU A 378 -9.57 1.76 -1.87
N GLY A 379 -8.41 2.24 -2.32
CA GLY A 379 -7.50 1.55 -3.20
C GLY A 379 -6.35 0.93 -2.42
N THR A 380 -6.31 -0.39 -2.39
CA THR A 380 -5.23 -1.16 -1.75
C THR A 380 -4.59 -2.06 -2.80
N VAL A 381 -3.39 -1.74 -3.23
CA VAL A 381 -2.66 -2.46 -4.29
C VAL A 381 -3.57 -2.70 -5.52
N VAL A 382 -4.16 -1.66 -6.05
CA VAL A 382 -5.12 -1.67 -7.17
C VAL A 382 -4.90 -0.46 -8.06
N ASP A 383 -5.16 -0.60 -9.37
CA ASP A 383 -5.09 0.49 -10.33
C ASP A 383 -6.31 0.47 -11.26
N PHE A 384 -6.52 1.55 -12.01
CA PHE A 384 -7.59 1.69 -12.98
C PHE A 384 -7.25 0.94 -14.27
N ARG A 385 -7.40 -0.38 -14.23
CA ARG A 385 -7.10 -1.30 -15.33
C ARG A 385 -8.23 -2.30 -15.54
N GLU A 386 -8.37 -2.82 -16.75
CA GLU A 386 -9.41 -3.81 -17.09
C GLU A 386 -9.38 -5.01 -16.14
N GLY A 387 -10.56 -5.37 -15.64
CA GLY A 387 -10.76 -6.47 -14.71
C GLY A 387 -10.34 -6.19 -13.26
N TRP A 388 -9.92 -4.96 -12.93
CA TRP A 388 -9.55 -4.59 -11.54
C TRP A 388 -10.62 -3.78 -10.81
N GLU A 389 -11.71 -3.43 -11.47
CA GLU A 389 -12.78 -2.64 -10.85
C GLU A 389 -13.38 -3.27 -9.61
N GLY A 390 -13.38 -4.61 -9.51
CA GLY A 390 -13.83 -5.36 -8.34
C GLY A 390 -13.01 -5.12 -7.08
N SER A 391 -11.71 -4.82 -7.25
CA SER A 391 -10.75 -4.63 -6.14
C SER A 391 -10.96 -3.37 -5.32
N PHE A 392 -11.62 -2.34 -5.88
CA PHE A 392 -11.90 -1.10 -5.15
C PHE A 392 -12.91 -1.36 -4.02
N GLU A 393 -12.48 -1.15 -2.76
CA GLU A 393 -13.35 -1.37 -1.60
C GLU A 393 -14.26 -0.18 -1.33
N LYS A 394 -15.56 -0.33 -1.56
CA LYS A 394 -16.54 0.71 -1.22
C LYS A 394 -16.58 0.94 0.28
N LYS A 395 -16.42 2.18 0.71
CA LYS A 395 -16.53 2.60 2.11
C LYS A 395 -17.87 3.21 2.45
N PHE A 396 -18.46 3.96 1.53
CA PHE A 396 -19.85 4.43 1.57
C PHE A 396 -20.32 4.89 0.18
N GLY A 397 -21.60 5.22 0.04
CA GLY A 397 -22.22 5.69 -1.20
C GLY A 397 -22.81 4.58 -2.06
N LYS A 398 -23.39 4.96 -3.20
CA LYS A 398 -24.08 4.05 -4.14
C LYS A 398 -23.06 3.32 -5.03
N ASP A 399 -22.77 2.05 -4.74
CA ASP A 399 -21.73 1.28 -5.43
C ASP A 399 -22.00 1.12 -6.93
N LYS A 400 -23.27 0.94 -7.35
CA LYS A 400 -23.65 0.76 -8.76
C LYS A 400 -23.18 1.94 -9.61
N ARG A 401 -23.45 3.18 -9.18
CA ARG A 401 -23.05 4.40 -9.87
C ARG A 401 -21.53 4.60 -9.83
N GLY A 402 -20.94 4.56 -8.64
CA GLY A 402 -19.50 4.77 -8.48
C GLY A 402 -18.67 3.76 -9.26
N ARG A 403 -19.06 2.49 -9.24
CA ARG A 403 -18.35 1.43 -9.98
C ARG A 403 -18.54 1.54 -11.50
N ALA A 404 -19.69 2.04 -11.97
CA ALA A 404 -19.88 2.36 -13.37
C ALA A 404 -18.92 3.47 -13.83
N MET A 405 -18.66 4.47 -12.98
CA MET A 405 -17.67 5.53 -13.28
C MET A 405 -16.24 5.02 -13.23
N ILE A 406 -15.90 4.10 -12.33
CA ILE A 406 -14.58 3.42 -12.34
C ILE A 406 -14.40 2.69 -13.68
N ARG A 407 -15.39 1.90 -14.14
CA ARG A 407 -15.30 1.22 -15.44
C ARG A 407 -15.17 2.20 -16.61
N LYS A 408 -15.90 3.31 -16.56
CA LYS A 408 -15.78 4.36 -17.59
C LYS A 408 -14.38 4.95 -17.62
N LEU A 409 -13.79 5.23 -16.46
CA LEU A 409 -12.42 5.74 -16.35
C LEU A 409 -11.40 4.70 -16.86
N ILE A 410 -11.56 3.43 -16.51
CA ILE A 410 -10.73 2.33 -17.03
C ILE A 410 -10.81 2.29 -18.57
N SER A 411 -12.02 2.29 -19.13
CA SER A 411 -12.21 2.28 -20.59
C SER A 411 -11.56 3.49 -21.28
N ILE A 412 -11.57 4.64 -20.66
CA ILE A 412 -10.88 5.84 -21.14
C ILE A 412 -9.37 5.63 -21.14
N LEU A 413 -8.80 5.15 -20.04
CA LEU A 413 -7.35 4.98 -19.88
C LEU A 413 -6.78 3.91 -20.82
N GLU A 414 -7.57 2.95 -21.25
CA GLU A 414 -7.18 1.87 -22.17
C GLU A 414 -7.45 2.22 -23.65
N SER A 415 -8.14 3.31 -23.91
CA SER A 415 -8.41 3.75 -25.27
C SER A 415 -7.18 4.40 -25.91
N GLU A 416 -7.01 4.26 -27.23
CA GLU A 416 -5.98 4.99 -27.99
C GLU A 416 -6.24 6.51 -28.05
N GLU A 417 -7.48 6.93 -27.82
CA GLU A 417 -7.84 8.35 -27.81
C GLU A 417 -7.18 9.11 -26.65
N VAL A 418 -7.00 8.46 -25.49
CA VAL A 418 -6.37 9.10 -24.33
C VAL A 418 -4.95 9.56 -24.63
N ASP A 419 -4.22 8.87 -25.49
CA ASP A 419 -2.84 9.21 -25.81
C ASP A 419 -2.73 10.46 -26.71
N LYS A 420 -3.84 10.89 -27.34
CA LYS A 420 -3.89 12.11 -28.17
C LYS A 420 -4.03 13.39 -27.35
N ASP A 421 -4.82 13.36 -26.28
CA ASP A 421 -5.03 14.50 -25.37
C ASP A 421 -5.40 13.98 -23.96
N PRO A 422 -4.40 13.48 -23.21
CA PRO A 422 -4.65 12.86 -21.91
C PRO A 422 -5.34 13.79 -20.91
N GLU A 423 -4.94 15.06 -20.86
CA GLU A 423 -5.51 16.01 -19.90
C GLU A 423 -6.99 16.28 -20.17
N LYS A 424 -7.37 16.46 -21.41
CA LYS A 424 -8.77 16.69 -21.76
C LYS A 424 -9.62 15.46 -21.45
N ILE A 425 -9.17 14.29 -21.88
CA ILE A 425 -9.97 13.06 -21.85
C ILE A 425 -10.06 12.51 -20.42
N ILE A 426 -8.94 12.44 -19.68
CA ILE A 426 -8.94 12.02 -18.27
C ILE A 426 -9.67 13.06 -17.42
N GLY A 427 -9.53 14.35 -17.74
CA GLY A 427 -10.16 15.46 -17.04
C GLY A 427 -11.69 15.48 -17.11
N GLU A 428 -12.32 14.66 -17.98
CA GLU A 428 -13.77 14.46 -17.95
C GLU A 428 -14.24 13.77 -16.66
N LEU A 429 -13.43 12.86 -16.13
CA LEU A 429 -13.78 12.06 -14.95
C LEU A 429 -12.86 12.26 -13.75
N VAL A 430 -11.68 12.87 -13.91
CA VAL A 430 -10.74 13.14 -12.83
C VAL A 430 -10.61 14.65 -12.65
N ASP A 431 -10.65 15.11 -11.42
CA ASP A 431 -10.32 16.50 -11.11
C ASP A 431 -8.81 16.69 -11.21
N LEU A 432 -8.35 17.21 -12.35
CA LEU A 432 -6.92 17.26 -12.67
C LEU A 432 -6.16 18.26 -11.80
N ASP A 433 -6.76 19.38 -11.38
CA ASP A 433 -6.07 20.34 -10.51
C ASP A 433 -5.74 19.69 -9.16
N SER A 434 -6.73 19.02 -8.57
CA SER A 434 -6.57 18.25 -7.36
C SER A 434 -5.60 17.06 -7.56
N PHE A 435 -5.69 16.36 -8.70
CA PHE A 435 -4.85 15.19 -8.96
C PHE A 435 -3.37 15.55 -9.17
N PHE A 436 -3.05 16.60 -9.93
CA PHE A 436 -1.67 17.03 -10.13
C PHE A 436 -1.03 17.48 -8.83
N THR A 437 -1.78 18.16 -7.95
CA THR A 437 -1.31 18.53 -6.61
C THR A 437 -1.04 17.28 -5.76
N PHE A 438 -2.00 16.36 -5.68
CA PHE A 438 -1.85 15.09 -4.97
C PHE A 438 -0.63 14.31 -5.47
N TRP A 439 -0.49 14.15 -6.77
CA TRP A 439 0.60 13.42 -7.41
C TRP A 439 1.98 14.08 -7.21
N ALA A 440 2.06 15.41 -7.34
CA ALA A 440 3.31 16.13 -7.11
C ALA A 440 3.74 16.07 -5.64
N VAL A 441 2.81 16.06 -4.68
CA VAL A 441 3.10 15.84 -3.27
C VAL A 441 3.63 14.42 -3.03
N GLU A 442 3.06 13.37 -3.64
CA GLU A 442 3.63 12.01 -3.57
C GLU A 442 5.07 11.99 -4.07
N GLY A 443 5.35 12.65 -5.19
CA GLY A 443 6.70 12.79 -5.74
C GLY A 443 7.63 13.55 -4.78
N LEU A 444 7.23 14.72 -4.30
CA LEU A 444 8.04 15.58 -3.43
C LEU A 444 8.37 14.91 -2.09
N LEU A 445 7.42 14.26 -1.46
CA LEU A 445 7.62 13.55 -0.20
C LEU A 445 8.32 12.19 -0.36
N GLY A 446 8.52 11.71 -1.60
CA GLY A 446 9.06 10.39 -1.84
C GLY A 446 8.13 9.28 -1.33
N PHE A 447 6.81 9.46 -1.49
CA PHE A 447 5.80 8.47 -1.08
C PHE A 447 5.79 7.29 -2.05
N TRP A 448 6.72 6.36 -1.85
CA TRP A 448 6.88 5.22 -2.76
C TRP A 448 5.73 4.21 -2.67
N ASP A 449 5.05 4.09 -1.51
CA ASP A 449 3.92 3.17 -1.31
C ASP A 449 2.54 3.83 -1.53
N GLY A 450 2.52 4.99 -2.21
CA GLY A 450 1.31 5.70 -2.59
C GLY A 450 0.70 5.20 -3.91
N TYR A 451 -0.31 5.90 -4.41
CA TYR A 451 -0.96 5.58 -5.68
C TYR A 451 0.01 5.59 -6.86
N SER A 452 0.75 6.67 -7.02
CA SER A 452 1.66 6.82 -8.16
C SER A 452 2.96 6.02 -8.02
N GLY A 453 3.31 5.58 -6.81
CA GLY A 453 4.52 4.81 -6.51
C GLY A 453 4.32 3.29 -6.50
N ASN A 454 3.18 2.80 -6.01
CA ASN A 454 2.93 1.36 -5.79
C ASN A 454 1.46 0.93 -5.91
N HIS A 455 0.60 1.71 -6.57
CA HIS A 455 -0.85 1.42 -6.71
C HIS A 455 -1.55 1.17 -5.36
N ASN A 456 -1.09 1.78 -4.29
CA ASN A 456 -1.50 1.46 -2.92
C ASN A 456 -1.83 2.73 -2.13
N ASN A 457 -2.37 2.57 -0.95
CA ASN A 457 -2.50 3.64 0.04
C ASN A 457 -3.19 4.91 -0.46
N PHE A 458 -4.32 4.77 -1.14
CA PHE A 458 -5.12 5.91 -1.57
C PHE A 458 -6.61 5.65 -1.38
N PHE A 459 -7.36 6.75 -1.31
CA PHE A 459 -8.80 6.74 -1.48
C PHE A 459 -9.16 7.52 -2.72
N THR A 460 -10.28 7.17 -3.33
CA THR A 460 -10.85 7.96 -4.41
C THR A 460 -12.33 8.24 -4.12
N TYR A 461 -12.71 9.52 -4.20
CA TYR A 461 -14.06 9.99 -3.97
C TYR A 461 -14.67 10.46 -5.28
N PHE A 462 -15.71 9.77 -5.74
CA PHE A 462 -16.50 10.25 -6.87
C PHE A 462 -17.51 11.29 -6.35
N ASN A 463 -17.23 12.56 -6.63
CA ASN A 463 -18.03 13.67 -6.18
C ASN A 463 -19.20 13.93 -7.16
N PRO A 464 -20.46 13.77 -6.74
CA PRO A 464 -21.60 13.95 -7.63
C PRO A 464 -21.83 15.41 -8.06
N GLN A 465 -21.26 16.39 -7.36
CA GLN A 465 -21.43 17.82 -7.69
C GLN A 465 -20.70 18.22 -8.97
N ASN A 466 -19.55 17.61 -9.24
CA ASN A 466 -18.76 17.89 -10.44
C ASN A 466 -18.59 16.68 -11.36
N GLY A 467 -19.09 15.50 -10.95
CA GLY A 467 -18.99 14.26 -11.72
C GLY A 467 -17.56 13.71 -11.84
N LYS A 468 -16.65 14.05 -10.90
CA LYS A 468 -15.23 13.73 -10.99
C LYS A 468 -14.72 12.95 -9.80
N PHE A 469 -13.68 12.17 -10.03
CA PHE A 469 -12.90 11.52 -9.00
C PHE A 469 -11.88 12.49 -8.39
N HIS A 470 -11.78 12.47 -7.07
CA HIS A 470 -10.76 13.14 -6.27
C HIS A 470 -9.95 12.11 -5.50
N PHE A 471 -8.66 12.33 -5.37
CA PHE A 471 -7.74 11.40 -4.70
C PHE A 471 -7.36 11.94 -3.33
N LEU A 472 -7.24 11.02 -2.35
CA LEU A 472 -6.83 11.33 -0.99
C LEU A 472 -5.74 10.33 -0.56
N PRO A 473 -4.65 10.78 0.07
CA PRO A 473 -3.60 9.89 0.56
C PRO A 473 -4.07 9.07 1.77
N TRP A 474 -3.56 7.87 1.87
CA TRP A 474 -3.75 7.00 3.02
C TRP A 474 -2.45 6.27 3.35
N GLY A 475 -2.30 5.75 4.60
CA GLY A 475 -1.13 4.95 4.94
C GLY A 475 0.21 5.63 4.63
N ALA A 476 0.32 6.94 4.89
CA ALA A 476 1.50 7.74 4.57
C ALA A 476 2.63 7.50 5.60
N ASP A 477 3.00 6.24 5.81
CA ASP A 477 4.11 5.81 6.68
C ASP A 477 5.41 5.51 5.90
N ALA A 478 5.30 5.24 4.59
CA ALA A 478 6.43 5.01 3.70
C ALA A 478 6.79 6.28 2.92
N LEU A 479 7.17 7.35 3.64
CA LEU A 479 7.58 8.65 3.10
C LEU A 479 9.07 8.90 3.31
N PHE A 480 9.57 9.95 2.65
CA PHE A 480 10.92 10.48 2.78
C PHE A 480 12.01 9.52 2.30
N ASP A 481 11.65 8.68 1.30
CA ASP A 481 12.57 7.79 0.61
C ASP A 481 12.70 8.18 -0.86
N LYS A 482 13.95 8.19 -1.39
CA LYS A 482 14.19 8.49 -2.81
C LYS A 482 13.64 7.40 -3.72
N PHE A 483 13.77 6.15 -3.29
CA PHE A 483 13.42 4.96 -4.07
C PHE A 483 12.48 4.04 -3.30
N SER A 484 11.80 3.17 -4.03
CA SER A 484 10.96 2.14 -3.43
C SER A 484 11.81 1.06 -2.75
N GLU A 485 11.43 0.66 -1.54
CA GLU A 485 12.04 -0.48 -0.85
C GLU A 485 11.69 -1.83 -1.51
N LEU A 486 10.55 -1.90 -2.21
CA LEU A 486 10.05 -3.15 -2.82
C LEU A 486 10.54 -3.35 -4.26
N ASP A 487 10.83 -2.26 -4.96
CA ASP A 487 11.23 -2.27 -6.38
C ASP A 487 12.27 -1.16 -6.58
N TYR A 488 13.48 -1.45 -6.13
CA TYR A 488 14.60 -0.52 -6.23
C TYR A 488 15.06 -0.43 -7.68
N ASP A 489 14.82 0.72 -8.29
CA ASP A 489 15.33 1.06 -9.63
C ASP A 489 16.13 2.37 -9.54
N PRO A 490 17.46 2.33 -9.51
CA PRO A 490 18.30 3.53 -9.39
C PRO A 490 18.24 4.45 -10.62
N LYS A 491 17.66 3.97 -11.73
CA LYS A 491 17.45 4.78 -12.94
C LYS A 491 16.08 5.48 -12.91
N ALA A 492 15.19 5.11 -11.99
CA ALA A 492 13.89 5.76 -11.89
C ALA A 492 14.05 7.21 -11.39
N PRO A 493 13.33 8.16 -11.98
CA PRO A 493 13.37 9.53 -11.51
C PRO A 493 12.89 9.64 -10.06
N ILE A 494 13.55 10.52 -9.32
CA ILE A 494 13.19 10.80 -7.92
C ILE A 494 12.12 11.89 -7.82
N SER A 495 12.00 12.75 -8.83
CA SER A 495 11.06 13.87 -8.88
C SER A 495 9.63 13.46 -9.22
N VAL A 496 9.44 12.31 -9.87
CA VAL A 496 8.13 11.84 -10.29
C VAL A 496 7.96 10.36 -10.04
N LYS A 497 6.77 9.98 -9.62
CA LYS A 497 6.32 8.58 -9.54
C LYS A 497 5.18 8.41 -10.54
N SER A 498 5.24 7.42 -11.42
CA SER A 498 4.25 7.23 -12.50
C SER A 498 3.87 5.75 -12.73
N LYS A 499 3.81 4.96 -11.66
CA LYS A 499 3.31 3.58 -11.73
C LYS A 499 1.79 3.52 -11.81
N GLY A 500 1.05 4.46 -11.20
CA GLY A 500 -0.40 4.58 -11.38
C GLY A 500 -0.77 4.95 -12.81
N MET A 501 -1.74 4.28 -13.41
CA MET A 501 -2.11 4.42 -14.82
C MET A 501 -2.50 5.86 -15.20
N ILE A 502 -3.21 6.57 -14.33
CA ILE A 502 -3.58 7.98 -14.57
C ILE A 502 -2.31 8.84 -14.61
N ALA A 503 -1.43 8.70 -13.64
CA ALA A 503 -0.16 9.43 -13.58
C ALA A 503 0.70 9.10 -14.80
N HIS A 504 0.79 7.81 -15.17
CA HIS A 504 1.53 7.38 -16.36
C HIS A 504 1.02 8.04 -17.64
N LYS A 505 -0.28 7.92 -17.93
CA LYS A 505 -0.87 8.50 -19.15
C LYS A 505 -0.68 10.00 -19.23
N LEU A 506 -0.88 10.73 -18.13
CA LEU A 506 -0.64 12.17 -18.09
C LEU A 506 0.85 12.50 -18.31
N TYR A 507 1.76 11.70 -17.76
CA TYR A 507 3.21 11.96 -17.88
C TYR A 507 3.75 11.69 -19.29
N GLN A 508 3.12 10.83 -20.10
CA GLN A 508 3.57 10.59 -21.47
C GLN A 508 3.34 11.82 -22.38
N SER A 509 2.41 12.71 -22.06
CA SER A 509 2.20 13.95 -22.81
C SER A 509 3.17 15.06 -22.38
N LYS A 510 3.58 15.90 -23.34
CA LYS A 510 4.41 17.07 -23.04
C LYS A 510 3.68 18.06 -22.10
N SER A 511 2.40 18.33 -22.36
CA SER A 511 1.60 19.23 -21.51
C SER A 511 1.47 18.72 -20.08
N GLY A 512 1.27 17.42 -19.91
CA GLY A 512 1.18 16.78 -18.61
C GLY A 512 2.50 16.90 -17.82
N ARG A 513 3.63 16.64 -18.47
CA ARG A 513 4.96 16.85 -17.84
C ARG A 513 5.18 18.31 -17.44
N GLU A 514 4.88 19.25 -18.32
CA GLU A 514 4.99 20.69 -18.03
C GLU A 514 4.09 21.13 -16.88
N ARG A 515 2.87 20.59 -16.82
CA ARG A 515 1.93 20.89 -15.73
C ARG A 515 2.42 20.30 -14.42
N TYR A 516 2.88 19.05 -14.43
CA TYR A 516 3.49 18.42 -13.27
C TYR A 516 4.70 19.21 -12.75
N ALA A 517 5.60 19.60 -13.65
CA ALA A 517 6.77 20.44 -13.33
C ALA A 517 6.37 21.76 -12.66
N ARG A 518 5.40 22.48 -13.25
CA ARG A 518 4.90 23.74 -12.63
C ARG A 518 4.34 23.51 -11.24
N THR A 519 3.58 22.44 -11.05
CA THR A 519 3.02 22.09 -9.73
C THR A 519 4.12 21.76 -8.73
N LEU A 520 5.11 20.96 -9.14
CA LEU A 520 6.24 20.58 -8.27
C LEU A 520 7.10 21.79 -7.92
N HIS A 521 7.40 22.67 -8.87
CA HIS A 521 8.12 23.92 -8.62
C HIS A 521 7.37 24.82 -7.64
N GLY A 522 6.05 24.99 -7.82
CA GLY A 522 5.22 25.75 -6.87
C GLY A 522 5.29 25.20 -5.44
N LEU A 523 5.21 23.88 -5.29
CA LEU A 523 5.33 23.22 -3.99
C LEU A 523 6.71 23.40 -3.36
N LEU A 524 7.78 23.34 -4.16
CA LEU A 524 9.14 23.59 -3.69
C LEU A 524 9.34 25.05 -3.24
N GLU A 525 8.82 25.99 -4.01
CA GLU A 525 8.94 27.42 -3.71
C GLU A 525 8.06 27.87 -2.57
N GLU A 526 6.84 27.35 -2.44
CA GLU A 526 5.86 27.86 -1.48
C GLU A 526 5.86 27.09 -0.17
N LEU A 527 6.01 25.75 -0.21
CA LEU A 527 5.80 24.87 0.94
C LEU A 527 7.06 24.17 1.44
N TRP A 528 8.02 23.82 0.57
CA TRP A 528 9.26 23.16 1.01
C TRP A 528 10.21 24.15 1.65
N LYS A 529 9.92 24.59 2.86
CA LYS A 529 10.77 25.47 3.67
C LYS A 529 11.62 24.61 4.61
N GLU A 530 12.86 24.35 4.21
CA GLU A 530 13.78 23.46 4.92
C GLU A 530 13.88 23.78 6.41
N ASP A 531 14.17 25.03 6.76
CA ASP A 531 14.29 25.46 8.16
C ASP A 531 13.00 25.19 8.97
N SER A 532 11.84 25.42 8.34
CA SER A 532 10.54 25.19 9.00
C SER A 532 10.26 23.71 9.19
N LEU A 533 10.59 22.88 8.18
CA LEU A 533 10.42 21.44 8.26
C LEU A 533 11.35 20.82 9.30
N LEU A 534 12.61 21.26 9.36
CA LEU A 534 13.57 20.82 10.37
C LEU A 534 13.15 21.24 11.79
N ALA A 535 12.67 22.48 11.94
CA ALA A 535 12.15 22.97 13.22
C ALA A 535 10.93 22.16 13.68
N GLU A 536 10.07 21.71 12.73
CA GLU A 536 8.93 20.86 13.06
C GLU A 536 9.37 19.45 13.48
N VAL A 537 10.37 18.86 12.83
CA VAL A 537 10.97 17.59 13.27
C VAL A 537 11.52 17.73 14.70
N ASP A 538 12.25 18.81 15.00
CA ASP A 538 12.80 19.06 16.34
C ASP A 538 11.71 19.26 17.40
N ARG A 539 10.62 19.94 17.03
CA ARG A 539 9.46 20.10 17.90
C ARG A 539 8.81 18.76 18.23
N ILE A 540 8.62 17.92 17.19
CA ILE A 540 8.01 16.59 17.36
C ILE A 540 8.92 15.68 18.17
N GLU A 541 10.23 15.72 17.95
CA GLU A 541 11.19 14.94 18.76
C GLU A 541 11.04 15.25 20.25
N LYS A 542 11.05 16.54 20.61
CA LYS A 542 10.85 16.96 22.01
C LYS A 542 9.48 16.53 22.56
N LEU A 543 8.45 16.58 21.71
CA LEU A 543 7.10 16.19 22.09
C LEU A 543 7.00 14.70 22.39
N LEU A 544 7.65 13.83 21.60
CA LEU A 544 7.47 12.38 21.66
C LEU A 544 8.40 11.69 22.64
N LEU A 545 9.61 12.19 22.85
CA LEU A 545 10.63 11.56 23.72
C LEU A 545 10.10 11.11 25.09
N PRO A 546 9.28 11.89 25.82
CA PRO A 546 8.76 11.48 27.14
C PRO A 546 7.75 10.32 27.09
N HIS A 547 7.22 9.99 25.91
CA HIS A 547 6.11 9.04 25.71
C HIS A 547 6.54 7.73 25.05
N LEU A 548 7.81 7.59 24.66
CA LEU A 548 8.30 6.42 23.94
C LEU A 548 8.27 5.17 24.81
N ALA A 549 7.97 4.03 24.18
CA ALA A 549 8.22 2.73 24.78
C ALA A 549 9.65 2.25 24.45
N THR A 550 10.17 1.29 25.23
CA THR A 550 11.53 0.73 25.05
C THR A 550 11.78 0.23 23.62
N ILE A 551 10.77 -0.34 22.97
CA ILE A 551 10.85 -0.81 21.57
C ILE A 551 11.07 0.32 20.56
N GLN A 552 10.92 1.57 20.96
CA GLN A 552 11.08 2.76 20.12
C GLN A 552 12.40 3.51 20.42
N SER A 553 13.37 2.86 21.03
CA SER A 553 14.62 3.48 21.50
C SER A 553 15.53 4.02 20.39
N ASN A 554 15.39 3.54 19.13
CA ASN A 554 16.18 4.04 18.00
C ASN A 554 15.59 5.28 17.32
N PHE A 555 14.47 5.78 17.80
CA PHE A 555 13.75 6.95 17.26
C PHE A 555 14.65 8.17 16.96
N PRO A 556 15.52 8.66 17.88
CA PRO A 556 16.35 9.84 17.58
C PRO A 556 17.30 9.63 16.38
N LYS A 557 17.86 8.41 16.25
CA LYS A 557 18.74 8.09 15.11
C LYS A 557 17.97 8.13 13.79
N LYS A 558 16.76 7.62 13.77
CA LYS A 558 15.91 7.60 12.58
C LYS A 558 15.42 9.00 12.18
N LEU A 559 15.24 9.90 13.13
CA LEU A 559 14.95 11.30 12.82
C LEU A 559 16.11 12.00 12.11
N GLU A 560 17.35 11.61 12.36
CA GLU A 560 18.46 12.21 11.62
C GLU A 560 18.49 11.79 10.14
N GLU A 561 18.07 10.57 9.83
CA GLU A 561 17.87 10.13 8.44
C GLU A 561 16.80 11.00 7.74
N LEU A 562 15.70 11.30 8.43
CA LEU A 562 14.68 12.21 7.93
C LEU A 562 15.20 13.65 7.74
N ARG A 563 15.96 14.20 8.70
CA ARG A 563 16.57 15.53 8.55
C ARG A 563 17.49 15.60 7.33
N ASN A 564 18.27 14.55 7.09
CA ASN A 564 19.15 14.48 5.93
C ASN A 564 18.36 14.45 4.60
N PHE A 565 17.24 13.71 4.55
CA PHE A 565 16.35 13.76 3.40
C PHE A 565 15.81 15.18 3.17
N ILE A 566 15.32 15.84 4.23
CA ILE A 566 14.78 17.20 4.13
C ILE A 566 15.82 18.18 3.58
N ARG A 567 17.06 18.14 4.09
CA ARG A 567 18.17 19.01 3.65
C ARG A 567 18.56 18.79 2.19
N ALA A 568 18.57 17.53 1.74
CA ALA A 568 19.01 17.19 0.39
C ALA A 568 17.89 17.36 -0.65
N ARG A 569 16.62 17.23 -0.27
CA ARG A 569 15.51 17.00 -1.19
C ARG A 569 15.34 18.08 -2.25
N SER A 570 15.36 19.34 -1.87
CA SER A 570 15.20 20.45 -2.81
C SER A 570 16.31 20.48 -3.86
N ALA A 571 17.57 20.34 -3.43
CA ALA A 571 18.71 20.31 -4.33
C ALA A 571 18.69 19.09 -5.26
N ASP A 572 18.38 17.91 -4.74
CA ASP A 572 18.25 16.67 -5.52
C ASP A 572 17.20 16.80 -6.62
N LEU A 573 16.01 17.35 -6.28
CA LEU A 573 14.94 17.52 -7.25
C LEU A 573 15.27 18.58 -8.29
N LEU A 574 15.79 19.74 -7.87
CA LEU A 574 16.16 20.82 -8.80
C LEU A 574 17.29 20.39 -9.73
N ALA A 575 18.22 19.55 -9.28
CA ALA A 575 19.27 19.00 -10.14
C ALA A 575 18.68 18.07 -11.22
N GLU A 576 17.71 17.20 -10.86
CA GLU A 576 17.08 16.30 -11.82
C GLU A 576 16.22 17.03 -12.86
N ILE A 577 15.51 18.09 -12.45
CA ILE A 577 14.57 18.82 -13.33
C ILE A 577 15.15 20.11 -13.91
N SER A 578 16.49 20.30 -13.85
CA SER A 578 17.17 21.54 -14.21
C SER A 578 17.00 21.97 -15.66
N SER A 579 16.83 21.04 -16.58
CA SER A 579 16.60 21.33 -18.01
C SER A 579 15.15 21.07 -18.44
N ASP A 580 14.60 19.97 -18.00
CA ASP A 580 13.23 19.52 -18.27
C ASP A 580 12.88 18.37 -17.31
N MET A 581 11.61 18.00 -17.20
CA MET A 581 11.24 16.77 -16.47
C MET A 581 11.87 15.55 -17.15
N PRO A 582 12.42 14.60 -16.39
CA PRO A 582 13.05 13.40 -16.95
C PRO A 582 12.06 12.60 -17.80
N GLU A 583 12.51 12.13 -18.96
CA GLU A 583 11.69 11.20 -19.75
C GLU A 583 11.64 9.85 -19.05
N TRP A 584 10.43 9.35 -18.84
CA TRP A 584 10.18 8.07 -18.20
C TRP A 584 9.04 7.34 -18.92
N THR A 585 9.41 6.44 -19.83
CA THR A 585 8.50 5.73 -20.71
C THR A 585 8.20 4.31 -20.25
N LYS A 586 8.80 3.85 -19.14
CA LYS A 586 8.56 2.52 -18.58
C LYS A 586 7.06 2.36 -18.31
N VAL A 587 6.43 1.45 -19.04
CA VAL A 587 5.02 1.12 -18.83
C VAL A 587 4.87 0.50 -17.43
N PRO A 588 3.92 0.98 -16.62
CA PRO A 588 3.74 0.45 -15.28
C PRO A 588 3.32 -1.02 -15.30
N ASP A 589 3.91 -1.81 -14.44
CA ASP A 589 3.50 -3.17 -14.19
C ASP A 589 2.05 -3.21 -13.65
N HIS A 590 1.37 -4.34 -13.82
CA HIS A 590 0.11 -4.56 -13.14
C HIS A 590 0.34 -4.63 -11.62
N PRO A 591 -0.67 -4.24 -10.81
CA PRO A 591 -0.59 -4.49 -9.37
C PRO A 591 -0.25 -5.96 -9.10
N PRO A 592 0.64 -6.26 -8.14
CA PRO A 592 1.16 -7.60 -7.96
C PRO A 592 0.04 -8.60 -7.64
N LEU A 593 0.04 -9.70 -8.40
CA LEU A 593 -0.79 -10.87 -8.15
C LEU A 593 0.11 -12.08 -7.96
N ILE A 594 -0.23 -12.90 -7.01
CA ILE A 594 0.36 -14.23 -6.88
C ILE A 594 -0.42 -15.15 -7.81
N PRO A 595 0.20 -15.69 -8.87
CA PRO A 595 -0.48 -16.56 -9.80
C PRO A 595 -1.13 -17.76 -9.09
N SER A 596 -2.31 -18.14 -9.54
CA SER A 596 -3.00 -19.33 -9.02
C SER A 596 -2.16 -20.60 -9.17
N SER A 597 -1.22 -20.62 -10.11
CA SER A 597 -0.23 -21.70 -10.27
C SER A 597 0.75 -21.77 -9.09
N LEU A 598 1.14 -20.64 -8.47
CA LEU A 598 1.94 -20.63 -7.24
C LEU A 598 1.09 -20.98 -6.00
N ALA A 599 -0.18 -20.55 -5.98
CA ALA A 599 -1.14 -20.96 -4.96
C ALA A 599 -1.61 -22.41 -5.17
N SER A 600 -1.61 -22.92 -6.41
CA SER A 600 -2.01 -24.27 -6.81
C SER A 600 -0.84 -25.23 -6.99
N GLY A 601 0.40 -24.76 -6.86
CA GLY A 601 1.58 -25.63 -6.77
C GLY A 601 1.49 -26.67 -5.64
N LEU A 602 0.54 -26.47 -4.73
CA LEU A 602 0.11 -27.42 -3.71
C LEU A 602 -1.29 -27.93 -4.04
N LYS A 603 -1.52 -28.46 -5.27
CA LYS A 603 -2.75 -29.21 -5.53
C LYS A 603 -2.92 -30.25 -4.44
N SER A 604 -4.15 -30.44 -3.97
CA SER A 604 -4.46 -31.33 -2.85
C SER A 604 -3.91 -32.75 -3.03
N ASP A 605 -3.64 -33.15 -4.26
CA ASP A 605 -3.17 -34.46 -4.66
C ASP A 605 -1.72 -34.49 -5.24
N SER A 606 -0.89 -33.47 -5.00
CA SER A 606 0.51 -33.45 -5.43
C SER A 606 1.46 -34.15 -4.46
N ILE A 607 2.59 -34.69 -4.97
CA ILE A 607 3.62 -35.31 -4.13
C ILE A 607 4.18 -34.33 -3.07
N TRP A 608 4.34 -33.05 -3.44
CA TRP A 608 4.82 -32.00 -2.53
C TRP A 608 3.82 -31.73 -1.39
N ASN A 609 2.52 -31.68 -1.70
CA ASN A 609 1.50 -31.48 -0.67
C ASN A 609 1.36 -32.71 0.22
N SER A 610 1.41 -33.90 -0.33
CA SER A 610 1.42 -35.13 0.43
C SER A 610 2.62 -35.22 1.35
N ALA A 611 3.83 -34.90 0.86
CA ALA A 611 5.05 -34.84 1.65
C ALA A 611 4.98 -33.79 2.78
N LYS A 612 4.55 -32.57 2.47
CA LYS A 612 4.34 -31.48 3.43
C LYS A 612 3.38 -31.89 4.55
N ASN A 613 2.31 -32.62 4.23
CA ASN A 613 1.29 -33.03 5.21
C ASN A 613 1.64 -34.35 5.92
N GLY A 614 2.66 -35.07 5.47
CA GLY A 614 3.02 -36.40 5.98
C GLY A 614 2.06 -37.51 5.51
N ASP A 615 1.35 -37.29 4.39
CA ASP A 615 0.42 -38.24 3.78
C ASP A 615 1.18 -39.30 2.98
N LEU A 616 1.53 -40.41 3.64
CA LEU A 616 2.28 -41.51 3.03
C LEU A 616 1.52 -42.18 1.89
N GLU A 617 0.21 -42.29 1.99
CA GLU A 617 -0.61 -42.91 0.94
C GLU A 617 -0.67 -42.00 -0.31
N GLY A 618 -0.79 -40.70 -0.11
CA GLY A 618 -0.71 -39.71 -1.18
C GLY A 618 0.68 -39.74 -1.86
N ILE A 619 1.79 -39.82 -1.12
CA ILE A 619 3.14 -39.95 -1.69
C ILE A 619 3.22 -41.24 -2.52
N LYS A 620 2.79 -42.40 -1.98
CA LYS A 620 2.76 -43.70 -2.70
C LYS A 620 1.96 -43.60 -4.00
N ALA A 621 0.80 -42.99 -3.94
CA ALA A 621 -0.08 -42.82 -5.11
C ALA A 621 0.58 -42.00 -6.22
N GLN A 622 1.32 -40.94 -5.87
CA GLN A 622 2.01 -40.11 -6.86
C GLN A 622 3.22 -40.83 -7.46
N LEU A 623 4.02 -41.48 -6.64
CA LEU A 623 5.15 -42.32 -7.13
C LEU A 623 4.65 -43.43 -8.05
N ALA A 624 3.52 -44.05 -7.74
CA ALA A 624 2.90 -45.08 -8.59
C ALA A 624 2.42 -44.53 -9.95
N LYS A 625 2.13 -43.23 -10.06
CA LYS A 625 1.82 -42.54 -11.32
C LYS A 625 3.09 -42.14 -12.11
N GLY A 626 4.27 -42.48 -11.61
CA GLY A 626 5.55 -42.15 -12.26
C GLY A 626 6.05 -40.74 -11.94
N VAL A 627 5.54 -40.07 -10.92
CA VAL A 627 6.10 -38.78 -10.46
C VAL A 627 7.47 -39.08 -9.86
N ASP A 628 8.48 -38.30 -10.27
CA ASP A 628 9.83 -38.36 -9.72
C ASP A 628 9.85 -38.05 -8.24
N VAL A 629 10.56 -38.85 -7.44
CA VAL A 629 10.69 -38.66 -5.98
C VAL A 629 11.38 -37.37 -5.63
N ASP A 630 12.27 -36.88 -6.52
CA ASP A 630 13.01 -35.61 -6.39
C ASP A 630 12.44 -34.50 -7.30
N ALA A 631 11.19 -34.68 -7.81
CA ALA A 631 10.56 -33.67 -8.62
C ALA A 631 10.58 -32.31 -7.90
N GLN A 632 10.99 -31.26 -8.60
CA GLN A 632 11.02 -29.90 -8.07
C GLN A 632 9.70 -29.18 -8.33
N ASP A 633 9.22 -28.46 -7.33
CA ASP A 633 8.10 -27.53 -7.47
C ASP A 633 8.54 -26.23 -8.18
N SER A 634 7.64 -25.27 -8.34
CA SER A 634 7.93 -23.99 -8.98
C SER A 634 8.99 -23.14 -8.25
N LEU A 635 9.24 -23.43 -6.96
CA LEU A 635 10.25 -22.80 -6.12
C LEU A 635 11.58 -23.59 -6.11
N GLY A 636 11.61 -24.74 -6.79
CA GLY A 636 12.74 -25.66 -6.80
C GLY A 636 12.78 -26.57 -5.57
N SER A 637 11.74 -26.57 -4.73
CA SER A 637 11.69 -27.44 -3.55
C SER A 637 11.34 -28.88 -3.92
N VAL A 638 12.08 -29.83 -3.37
CA VAL A 638 11.81 -31.26 -3.51
C VAL A 638 10.86 -31.76 -2.40
N PRO A 639 10.12 -32.88 -2.60
CA PRO A 639 9.23 -33.44 -1.59
C PRO A 639 9.91 -33.68 -0.24
N LEU A 640 11.16 -34.18 -0.26
CA LEU A 640 11.97 -34.42 0.94
C LEU A 640 12.19 -33.14 1.78
N ALA A 641 12.51 -32.01 1.12
CA ALA A 641 12.73 -30.72 1.78
C ALA A 641 11.45 -30.19 2.42
N LEU A 642 10.30 -30.36 1.77
CA LEU A 642 9.00 -29.91 2.33
C LEU A 642 8.55 -30.78 3.50
N ALA A 643 8.77 -32.10 3.44
CA ALA A 643 8.53 -32.99 4.57
C ALA A 643 9.45 -32.64 5.75
N ALA A 644 10.70 -32.33 5.45
CA ALA A 644 11.70 -31.92 6.46
C ALA A 644 11.33 -30.58 7.11
N LEU A 645 10.97 -29.60 6.34
CA LEU A 645 10.52 -28.28 6.80
C LEU A 645 9.33 -28.38 7.76
N THR A 646 8.35 -29.23 7.41
CA THR A 646 7.11 -29.36 8.19
C THR A 646 7.21 -30.40 9.32
N GLY A 647 8.37 -30.99 9.54
CA GLY A 647 8.62 -31.93 10.65
C GLY A 647 7.98 -33.30 10.47
N LYS A 648 7.79 -33.78 9.23
CA LYS A 648 7.16 -35.05 8.91
C LYS A 648 8.17 -36.20 8.83
N ALA A 649 8.72 -36.58 9.97
CA ALA A 649 9.80 -37.57 10.06
C ALA A 649 9.50 -38.90 9.32
N GLU A 650 8.28 -39.42 9.42
CA GLU A 650 7.89 -40.65 8.72
C GLU A 650 7.82 -40.47 7.19
N ALA A 651 7.39 -39.28 6.70
CA ALA A 651 7.43 -38.98 5.28
C ALA A 651 8.87 -38.83 4.78
N VAL A 652 9.75 -38.23 5.56
CA VAL A 652 11.19 -38.14 5.28
C VAL A 652 11.80 -39.55 5.16
N LYS A 653 11.58 -40.42 6.13
CA LYS A 653 12.02 -41.82 6.08
C LYS A 653 11.52 -42.55 4.81
N PHE A 654 10.23 -42.37 4.54
CA PHE A 654 9.60 -43.02 3.41
C PHE A 654 10.16 -42.54 2.07
N LEU A 655 10.34 -41.22 1.89
CA LEU A 655 10.93 -40.66 0.67
C LEU A 655 12.36 -41.14 0.46
N LEU A 656 13.21 -41.19 1.51
CA LEU A 656 14.55 -41.73 1.46
C LEU A 656 14.56 -43.24 1.08
N GLN A 657 13.62 -44.03 1.63
CA GLN A 657 13.45 -45.43 1.23
C GLN A 657 13.03 -45.61 -0.23
N LYS A 658 12.41 -44.57 -0.83
CA LYS A 658 12.05 -44.54 -2.26
C LYS A 658 13.12 -43.99 -3.16
N GLY A 659 14.27 -43.68 -2.61
CA GLY A 659 15.46 -43.25 -3.35
C GLY A 659 15.56 -41.75 -3.52
N ALA A 660 14.85 -40.93 -2.70
CA ALA A 660 15.04 -39.49 -2.70
C ALA A 660 16.49 -39.14 -2.39
N ASP A 661 17.06 -38.20 -3.16
CA ASP A 661 18.40 -37.67 -2.90
C ASP A 661 18.35 -36.84 -1.60
N ILE A 662 19.10 -37.35 -0.60
CA ILE A 662 19.13 -36.74 0.74
C ILE A 662 19.70 -35.33 0.76
N ASP A 663 20.63 -35.04 -0.18
CA ASP A 663 21.31 -33.75 -0.32
C ASP A 663 20.79 -32.96 -1.52
N ALA A 664 19.62 -33.35 -2.08
CA ALA A 664 18.91 -32.57 -3.10
C ALA A 664 18.79 -31.10 -2.72
N ARG A 665 19.03 -30.21 -3.69
CA ARG A 665 19.11 -28.76 -3.44
C ARG A 665 18.01 -28.01 -4.14
N ASP A 666 17.47 -27.00 -3.42
CA ASP A 666 16.56 -26.03 -4.01
C ASP A 666 17.32 -24.95 -4.81
N LYS A 667 16.58 -23.95 -5.35
CA LYS A 667 17.17 -22.84 -6.13
C LYS A 667 18.14 -21.94 -5.35
N LYS A 668 18.18 -22.03 -4.01
CA LYS A 668 19.11 -21.33 -3.13
C LYS A 668 20.17 -22.26 -2.55
N ASN A 669 20.36 -23.42 -3.15
CA ASN A 669 21.27 -24.46 -2.66
C ASN A 669 20.97 -24.97 -1.25
N GLN A 670 19.74 -24.81 -0.74
CA GLN A 670 19.34 -25.37 0.54
C GLN A 670 18.99 -26.85 0.42
N THR A 671 19.37 -27.65 1.41
CA THR A 671 19.02 -29.07 1.52
C THR A 671 17.87 -29.30 2.49
N ALA A 672 17.34 -30.52 2.56
CA ALA A 672 16.37 -30.94 3.57
C ALA A 672 16.88 -30.69 5.00
N MET A 673 18.20 -30.78 5.25
CA MET A 673 18.83 -30.50 6.53
C MET A 673 18.71 -28.99 6.90
N HIS A 674 18.92 -28.07 5.94
CA HIS A 674 18.69 -26.63 6.15
C HIS A 674 17.22 -26.35 6.51
N SER A 675 16.32 -26.96 5.77
CA SER A 675 14.86 -26.81 5.99
C SER A 675 14.44 -27.28 7.38
N ALA A 676 14.93 -28.43 7.84
CA ALA A 676 14.68 -28.96 9.17
C ALA A 676 15.30 -28.08 10.26
N ALA A 677 16.52 -27.58 10.05
CA ALA A 677 17.24 -26.72 10.95
C ALA A 677 16.55 -25.34 11.12
N PHE A 678 16.03 -24.79 10.05
CA PHE A 678 15.30 -23.51 10.04
C PHE A 678 14.10 -23.50 10.99
N LEU A 679 13.31 -24.56 11.03
CA LEU A 679 12.13 -24.68 11.92
C LEU A 679 12.38 -25.55 13.17
N GLY A 680 13.64 -25.93 13.44
CA GLY A 680 13.98 -26.68 14.65
C GLY A 680 13.36 -28.08 14.72
N GLN A 681 13.25 -28.78 13.59
CA GLN A 681 12.61 -30.10 13.47
C GLN A 681 13.54 -31.23 13.93
N PHE A 682 13.71 -31.36 15.24
CA PHE A 682 14.72 -32.23 15.87
C PHE A 682 14.67 -33.69 15.41
N GLU A 683 13.48 -34.30 15.35
CA GLU A 683 13.27 -35.68 14.91
C GLU A 683 13.68 -35.89 13.45
N VAL A 684 13.36 -34.95 12.59
CA VAL A 684 13.76 -34.96 11.18
C VAL A 684 15.26 -34.88 11.04
N ILE A 685 15.91 -34.00 11.80
CA ILE A 685 17.38 -33.87 11.79
C ILE A 685 18.05 -35.19 12.21
N GLN A 686 17.51 -35.88 13.22
CA GLN A 686 18.01 -37.22 13.59
C GLN A 686 17.91 -38.22 12.43
N VAL A 687 16.75 -38.26 11.77
CA VAL A 687 16.54 -39.13 10.60
C VAL A 687 17.51 -38.82 9.46
N LEU A 688 17.71 -37.54 9.14
CA LEU A 688 18.65 -37.13 8.10
C LEU A 688 20.10 -37.50 8.45
N ILE A 689 20.52 -37.35 9.70
CA ILE A 689 21.86 -37.75 10.16
C ILE A 689 22.04 -39.28 10.10
N GLU A 690 21.06 -40.04 10.55
CA GLU A 690 21.07 -41.53 10.45
C GLU A 690 21.21 -42.02 9.02
N ASN A 691 20.67 -41.24 8.05
CA ASN A 691 20.79 -41.54 6.63
C ASN A 691 21.98 -40.82 5.94
N LYS A 692 22.91 -40.24 6.73
CA LYS A 692 24.19 -39.67 6.27
C LYS A 692 24.04 -38.39 5.42
N ALA A 693 23.06 -37.52 5.71
CA ALA A 693 22.99 -36.18 5.11
C ALA A 693 24.27 -35.38 5.39
N ASP A 694 24.69 -34.57 4.44
CA ASP A 694 25.81 -33.65 4.62
C ASP A 694 25.51 -32.56 5.67
N LEU A 695 26.14 -32.67 6.83
CA LEU A 695 25.96 -31.72 7.94
C LEU A 695 26.54 -30.34 7.65
N ASN A 696 27.46 -30.27 6.67
CA ASN A 696 28.21 -29.07 6.32
C ASN A 696 27.88 -28.55 4.93
N ALA A 697 26.79 -29.05 4.35
CA ALA A 697 26.24 -28.48 3.11
C ALA A 697 26.05 -26.96 3.27
N ARG A 698 26.48 -26.19 2.29
CA ARG A 698 26.31 -24.71 2.28
C ARG A 698 25.24 -24.30 1.30
N ASN A 699 24.42 -23.32 1.71
CA ASN A 699 23.51 -22.61 0.83
C ASN A 699 24.23 -21.49 0.03
N ASP A 700 23.51 -20.71 -0.77
CA ASP A 700 24.09 -19.61 -1.56
C ASP A 700 24.65 -18.47 -0.72
N GLU A 701 24.19 -18.30 0.53
CA GLU A 701 24.72 -17.35 1.50
C GLU A 701 25.99 -17.88 2.20
N GLY A 702 26.37 -19.11 1.93
CA GLY A 702 27.51 -19.80 2.56
C GLY A 702 27.19 -20.38 3.93
N GLU A 703 25.93 -20.37 4.36
CA GLU A 703 25.47 -20.87 5.66
C GLU A 703 25.30 -22.40 5.62
N THR A 704 25.67 -23.06 6.70
CA THR A 704 25.38 -24.47 6.96
C THR A 704 24.06 -24.62 7.71
N PRO A 705 23.48 -25.85 7.80
CA PRO A 705 22.35 -26.11 8.68
C PRO A 705 22.57 -25.67 10.14
N LEU A 706 23.81 -25.72 10.60
CA LEU A 706 24.18 -25.21 11.92
C LEU A 706 24.02 -23.70 12.02
N ASP A 707 24.47 -22.93 11.03
CA ASP A 707 24.32 -21.46 11.01
C ASP A 707 22.85 -21.07 10.98
N VAL A 708 22.09 -21.74 10.13
CA VAL A 708 20.64 -21.53 10.03
C VAL A 708 19.95 -21.79 11.38
N ALA A 709 20.28 -22.86 12.10
CA ALA A 709 19.69 -23.15 13.41
C ALA A 709 20.16 -22.21 14.50
N ALA A 710 21.43 -21.75 14.45
CA ALA A 710 22.08 -20.91 15.43
C ALA A 710 21.77 -19.41 15.26
N ALA A 711 21.21 -19.00 14.12
CA ALA A 711 20.84 -17.61 13.87
C ALA A 711 19.99 -17.04 15.03
N PRO A 712 20.31 -15.82 15.51
CA PRO A 712 19.64 -15.22 16.65
C PRO A 712 18.14 -15.09 16.40
N TRP A 713 17.36 -15.30 17.47
CA TRP A 713 15.92 -15.06 17.36
C TRP A 713 15.63 -13.56 17.23
N SER A 714 14.82 -13.20 16.25
CA SER A 714 14.39 -11.82 16.02
C SER A 714 12.91 -11.79 15.61
N GLU A 715 12.27 -10.63 15.72
CA GLU A 715 10.90 -10.45 15.21
C GLU A 715 10.84 -10.58 13.67
N GLU A 716 11.93 -10.27 12.97
CA GLU A 716 12.07 -10.49 11.54
C GLU A 716 12.04 -11.99 11.21
N LEU A 717 12.87 -12.79 11.89
CA LEU A 717 12.88 -14.25 11.73
C LEU A 717 11.51 -14.86 12.03
N LYS A 718 10.85 -14.40 13.08
CA LYS A 718 9.48 -14.78 13.40
C LYS A 718 8.52 -14.43 12.26
N GLY A 719 8.64 -13.24 11.68
CA GLY A 719 7.89 -12.81 10.50
C GLY A 719 8.11 -13.72 9.29
N ILE A 720 9.36 -14.10 9.03
CA ILE A 720 9.72 -15.04 7.95
C ILE A 720 9.08 -16.42 8.20
N ILE A 721 9.13 -16.95 9.42
CA ILE A 721 8.51 -18.24 9.77
C ILE A 721 7.00 -18.19 9.58
N GLN A 722 6.35 -17.10 9.99
CA GLN A 722 4.91 -16.92 9.78
C GLN A 722 4.57 -16.78 8.28
N PHE A 723 5.41 -16.11 7.53
CA PHE A 723 5.29 -15.99 6.07
C PHE A 723 5.40 -17.36 5.39
N VAL A 724 6.42 -18.15 5.73
CA VAL A 724 6.60 -19.52 5.21
C VAL A 724 5.41 -20.40 5.61
N GLY A 725 4.88 -20.25 6.83
CA GLY A 725 3.66 -20.93 7.27
C GLY A 725 2.44 -20.58 6.41
N GLY A 726 2.28 -19.29 6.09
CA GLY A 726 1.25 -18.82 5.18
C GLY A 726 1.40 -19.39 3.77
N LEU A 727 2.61 -19.41 3.25
CA LEU A 727 2.97 -19.99 1.94
C LEU A 727 2.59 -21.46 1.86
N LEU A 728 2.92 -22.22 2.88
CA LEU A 728 2.66 -23.65 2.95
C LEU A 728 1.25 -23.99 3.45
N GLN A 729 0.43 -23.00 3.77
CA GLN A 729 -0.88 -23.19 4.42
C GLN A 729 -0.77 -24.06 5.69
N THR A 730 0.32 -23.89 6.43
CA THR A 730 0.66 -24.65 7.63
C THR A 730 0.86 -23.68 8.79
N LYS A 731 0.15 -23.93 9.90
CA LYS A 731 0.33 -23.12 11.11
C LYS A 731 1.54 -23.66 11.87
N PHE A 732 2.62 -22.88 11.92
CA PHE A 732 3.78 -23.20 12.74
C PHE A 732 3.62 -22.69 14.17
N ASP A 733 4.03 -23.53 15.13
CA ASP A 733 4.13 -23.15 16.54
C ASP A 733 5.44 -22.39 16.74
N VAL A 734 5.35 -21.06 16.75
CA VAL A 734 6.50 -20.16 16.77
C VAL A 734 7.26 -20.24 18.09
N GLU A 735 6.56 -20.39 19.21
CA GLU A 735 7.15 -20.54 20.55
C GLU A 735 7.96 -21.83 20.63
N ARG A 736 7.41 -22.93 20.13
CA ARG A 736 8.11 -24.21 20.02
C ARG A 736 9.39 -24.09 19.17
N ILE A 737 9.30 -23.42 18.02
CA ILE A 737 10.44 -23.24 17.11
C ILE A 737 11.52 -22.42 17.78
N GLN A 738 11.18 -21.32 18.46
CA GLN A 738 12.12 -20.50 19.22
C GLN A 738 12.92 -21.30 20.23
N VAL A 739 12.26 -22.22 20.95
CA VAL A 739 12.90 -23.09 21.94
C VAL A 739 13.68 -24.26 21.30
N ALA A 740 13.21 -24.75 20.14
CA ALA A 740 13.80 -25.90 19.46
C ALA A 740 15.11 -25.57 18.72
N ARG A 741 15.18 -24.41 18.05
CA ARG A 741 16.34 -24.01 17.24
C ARG A 741 17.68 -24.05 18.00
N PRO A 742 17.84 -23.48 19.21
CA PRO A 742 19.08 -23.58 19.96
C PRO A 742 19.46 -25.04 20.33
N LYS A 743 18.45 -25.88 20.60
CA LYS A 743 18.67 -27.31 20.90
C LYS A 743 19.17 -28.06 19.65
N VAL A 744 18.59 -27.75 18.48
CA VAL A 744 19.04 -28.28 17.18
C VAL A 744 20.46 -27.81 16.89
N ALA A 745 20.80 -26.56 17.06
CA ALA A 745 22.13 -26.03 16.87
C ALA A 745 23.16 -26.75 17.79
N ALA A 746 22.81 -26.93 19.06
CA ALA A 746 23.65 -27.66 20.00
C ALA A 746 23.84 -29.13 19.60
N PHE A 747 22.77 -29.77 19.11
CA PHE A 747 22.83 -31.15 18.62
C PHE A 747 23.68 -31.30 17.36
N LEU A 748 23.51 -30.43 16.38
CA LEU A 748 24.31 -30.40 15.15
C LEU A 748 25.81 -30.24 15.47
N ARG A 749 26.19 -29.32 16.38
CA ARG A 749 27.59 -29.19 16.85
C ARG A 749 28.11 -30.48 17.47
N LYS A 750 27.29 -31.14 18.30
CA LYS A 750 27.65 -32.43 18.90
C LYS A 750 27.89 -33.53 17.85
N MET A 751 27.17 -33.48 16.72
CA MET A 751 27.30 -34.42 15.62
C MET A 751 28.45 -34.08 14.64
N GLY A 752 29.19 -33.00 14.89
CA GLY A 752 30.34 -32.59 14.08
C GLY A 752 30.04 -31.58 12.99
N ALA A 753 28.85 -30.95 13.00
CA ALA A 753 28.56 -29.83 12.10
C ALA A 753 29.42 -28.61 12.46
N ALA A 754 29.98 -27.95 11.48
CA ALA A 754 30.75 -26.73 11.59
C ALA A 754 29.99 -25.53 11.04
N SER A 755 30.29 -24.32 11.49
CA SER A 755 29.83 -23.09 10.87
C SER A 755 30.45 -22.94 9.47
N GLY A 756 29.72 -22.36 8.56
CA GLY A 756 30.19 -22.07 7.21
C GLY A 756 31.47 -21.21 7.20
N GLY A 757 31.58 -20.29 8.16
CA GLY A 757 32.77 -19.48 8.33
C GLY A 757 34.01 -20.23 8.79
N ASP A 758 33.83 -21.37 9.48
CA ASP A 758 34.93 -22.21 9.99
C ASP A 758 35.39 -23.28 8.98
N LEU A 759 34.62 -23.51 7.92
CA LEU A 759 34.95 -24.51 6.90
C LEU A 759 35.82 -23.87 5.81
N PRO A 760 36.70 -24.66 5.15
CA PRO A 760 37.39 -24.16 3.98
C PRO A 760 36.40 -23.70 2.92
N PRO A 761 36.75 -22.76 2.05
CA PRO A 761 35.89 -22.35 0.95
C PRO A 761 35.36 -23.57 0.17
N PRO A 762 34.10 -23.58 -0.25
CA PRO A 762 33.57 -24.71 -1.03
C PRO A 762 34.36 -24.91 -2.31
N ALA A 763 34.53 -26.13 -2.72
CA ALA A 763 35.19 -26.44 -4.00
C ALA A 763 34.35 -25.78 -5.12
N PRO A 764 34.95 -25.02 -6.03
CA PRO A 764 34.24 -24.40 -7.14
C PRO A 764 33.52 -25.46 -8.00
N ARG A 765 32.28 -25.23 -8.35
CA ARG A 765 31.42 -26.21 -9.06
C ARG A 765 31.57 -26.18 -10.57
N ASN A 766 32.08 -25.08 -11.10
CA ASN A 766 32.22 -24.85 -12.54
C ASN A 766 33.40 -23.92 -12.85
N ILE A 767 33.69 -23.75 -14.16
CA ILE A 767 34.85 -23.02 -14.66
C ILE A 767 34.85 -21.57 -14.17
N TRP A 768 33.74 -20.83 -14.28
CA TRP A 768 33.72 -19.43 -13.87
C TRP A 768 33.78 -19.24 -12.33
N GLU A 769 33.24 -20.18 -11.54
CA GLU A 769 33.44 -20.16 -10.09
C GLU A 769 34.91 -20.41 -9.71
N SER A 770 35.58 -21.35 -10.39
CA SER A 770 37.00 -21.61 -10.17
C SER A 770 37.88 -20.39 -10.45
N VAL A 771 37.53 -19.66 -11.50
CA VAL A 771 38.21 -18.41 -11.84
C VAL A 771 37.90 -17.37 -10.78
N LYS A 772 36.63 -17.15 -10.43
CA LYS A 772 36.22 -16.12 -9.49
C LYS A 772 36.94 -16.22 -8.14
N VAL A 773 37.14 -17.42 -7.62
CA VAL A 773 37.83 -17.68 -6.35
C VAL A 773 39.33 -17.94 -6.48
N GLY A 774 39.89 -17.92 -7.68
CA GLY A 774 41.33 -18.13 -7.93
C GLY A 774 41.82 -19.57 -7.73
N ASN A 775 40.93 -20.55 -7.84
CA ASN A 775 41.30 -21.96 -7.68
C ASN A 775 41.77 -22.57 -9.02
N LEU A 776 43.06 -22.40 -9.31
CA LEU A 776 43.69 -22.89 -10.56
C LEU A 776 43.64 -24.41 -10.69
N ASP A 777 43.73 -25.17 -9.61
CA ASP A 777 43.68 -26.64 -9.68
C ASP A 777 42.27 -27.13 -10.06
N ALA A 778 41.21 -26.50 -9.48
CA ALA A 778 39.86 -26.79 -9.88
C ALA A 778 39.61 -26.37 -11.34
N LEU A 779 40.10 -25.21 -11.75
CA LEU A 779 39.99 -24.71 -13.12
C LEU A 779 40.64 -25.70 -14.12
N LYS A 780 41.88 -26.15 -13.85
CA LYS A 780 42.56 -27.16 -14.67
C LYS A 780 41.78 -28.44 -14.76
N SER A 781 41.26 -28.94 -13.62
CA SER A 781 40.49 -30.18 -13.58
C SER A 781 39.19 -30.08 -14.38
N GLN A 782 38.50 -28.94 -14.27
CA GLN A 782 37.23 -28.70 -14.97
C GLN A 782 37.45 -28.50 -16.47
N LEU A 783 38.50 -27.81 -16.89
CA LEU A 783 38.83 -27.63 -18.29
C LEU A 783 39.29 -28.94 -18.96
N ALA A 784 39.84 -29.90 -18.17
CA ALA A 784 40.24 -31.20 -18.67
C ALA A 784 39.07 -32.20 -18.75
N ALA A 785 37.91 -31.90 -18.27
CA ALA A 785 36.72 -32.76 -18.31
C ALA A 785 36.15 -32.86 -19.74
N ASP A 786 35.63 -34.04 -20.11
CA ASP A 786 34.97 -34.22 -21.39
C ASP A 786 33.75 -33.30 -21.55
N GLY A 787 33.72 -32.52 -22.64
CA GLY A 787 32.63 -31.57 -22.88
C GLY A 787 32.77 -30.23 -22.13
N ALA A 788 33.92 -29.91 -21.55
CA ALA A 788 34.17 -28.63 -20.91
C ALA A 788 34.01 -27.47 -21.91
N ASP A 789 33.23 -26.47 -21.54
CA ASP A 789 33.05 -25.23 -22.30
C ASP A 789 33.71 -24.06 -21.58
N ALA A 790 34.87 -23.62 -22.06
CA ALA A 790 35.63 -22.49 -21.56
C ALA A 790 34.90 -21.15 -21.75
N ASN A 791 33.80 -21.15 -22.51
CA ASN A 791 32.98 -19.94 -22.80
C ASN A 791 31.65 -19.92 -22.06
N GLN A 792 31.31 -20.94 -21.27
CA GLN A 792 30.04 -21.01 -20.54
C GLN A 792 29.89 -19.80 -19.62
N PRO A 793 28.93 -18.90 -19.88
CA PRO A 793 28.77 -17.70 -19.07
C PRO A 793 28.11 -18.01 -17.73
N ASP A 794 28.33 -17.14 -16.76
CA ASP A 794 27.57 -17.12 -15.52
C ASP A 794 26.12 -16.64 -15.75
N PRO A 795 25.23 -16.67 -14.74
CA PRO A 795 23.84 -16.19 -14.84
C PRO A 795 23.72 -14.72 -15.28
N ASN A 796 24.76 -13.91 -15.10
CA ASN A 796 24.83 -12.50 -15.53
C ASN A 796 25.41 -12.33 -16.94
N GLY A 797 25.78 -13.43 -17.61
CA GLY A 797 26.35 -13.43 -18.95
C GLY A 797 27.83 -13.11 -18.99
N MET A 798 28.55 -13.14 -17.87
CA MET A 798 30.01 -12.98 -17.85
C MET A 798 30.70 -14.29 -18.17
N THR A 799 31.63 -14.26 -19.12
CA THR A 799 32.45 -15.44 -19.48
C THR A 799 33.52 -15.69 -18.41
N PRO A 800 34.05 -16.92 -18.32
CA PRO A 800 35.21 -17.20 -17.45
C PRO A 800 36.41 -16.27 -17.72
N LEU A 801 36.69 -15.96 -18.99
CA LEU A 801 37.77 -15.06 -19.37
C LEU A 801 37.48 -13.61 -18.89
N SER A 802 36.23 -13.15 -18.95
CA SER A 802 35.84 -11.85 -18.39
C SER A 802 36.00 -11.83 -16.86
N TRP A 803 35.74 -12.95 -16.15
CA TRP A 803 36.00 -13.06 -14.72
C TRP A 803 37.49 -13.01 -14.40
N ALA A 804 38.33 -13.76 -15.16
CA ALA A 804 39.78 -13.72 -15.00
C ALA A 804 40.36 -12.30 -15.23
N ALA A 805 39.83 -11.63 -16.22
CA ALA A 805 40.20 -10.26 -16.55
C ALA A 805 39.75 -9.26 -15.46
N LEU A 806 38.56 -9.46 -14.92
CA LEU A 806 38.00 -8.61 -13.86
C LEU A 806 38.75 -8.77 -12.53
N THR A 807 39.18 -10.02 -12.22
CA THR A 807 39.87 -10.33 -10.94
C THR A 807 41.39 -10.28 -11.07
N GLY A 808 41.93 -9.96 -12.27
CA GLY A 808 43.35 -9.80 -12.48
C GLY A 808 44.13 -11.11 -12.51
N GLN A 809 43.48 -12.25 -12.71
CA GLN A 809 44.09 -13.60 -12.64
C GLN A 809 44.76 -14.00 -13.96
N LEU A 810 46.01 -13.61 -14.10
CA LEU A 810 46.78 -13.84 -15.32
C LEU A 810 46.87 -15.32 -15.71
N GLU A 811 47.25 -16.20 -14.77
CA GLU A 811 47.39 -17.65 -15.06
C GLU A 811 46.06 -18.32 -15.43
N ALA A 812 44.94 -17.85 -14.82
CA ALA A 812 43.62 -18.32 -15.19
C ALA A 812 43.24 -17.88 -16.62
N ALA A 813 43.55 -16.62 -16.99
CA ALA A 813 43.32 -16.13 -18.34
C ALA A 813 44.16 -16.89 -19.39
N GLU A 814 45.42 -17.22 -19.08
CA GLU A 814 46.27 -18.02 -19.94
C GLU A 814 45.71 -19.43 -20.13
N LEU A 815 45.25 -20.09 -19.07
CA LEU A 815 44.64 -21.42 -19.12
C LEU A 815 43.35 -21.42 -19.96
N LEU A 816 42.51 -20.41 -19.77
CA LEU A 816 41.25 -20.27 -20.51
C LEU A 816 41.52 -20.06 -22.01
N LEU A 817 42.43 -19.17 -22.37
CA LEU A 817 42.79 -18.93 -23.76
C LEU A 817 43.39 -20.20 -24.40
N SER A 818 44.24 -20.93 -23.67
CA SER A 818 44.78 -22.20 -24.11
C SER A 818 43.72 -23.29 -24.31
N ALA A 819 42.63 -23.22 -23.53
CA ALA A 819 41.47 -24.11 -23.61
C ALA A 819 40.44 -23.69 -24.67
N GLY A 820 40.70 -22.62 -25.44
CA GLY A 820 39.85 -22.17 -26.54
C GLY A 820 38.75 -21.17 -26.11
N ALA A 821 38.97 -20.44 -25.02
CA ALA A 821 38.09 -19.34 -24.70
C ALA A 821 38.07 -18.27 -25.80
N ASP A 822 36.89 -17.83 -26.20
CA ASP A 822 36.72 -16.76 -27.17
C ASP A 822 37.19 -15.43 -26.54
N ILE A 823 38.31 -14.94 -27.06
CA ILE A 823 38.95 -13.72 -26.54
C ILE A 823 38.10 -12.47 -26.74
N ASN A 824 37.20 -12.47 -27.73
CA ASN A 824 36.33 -11.36 -28.06
C ASN A 824 34.89 -11.55 -27.53
N ALA A 825 34.65 -12.58 -26.75
CA ALA A 825 33.34 -12.78 -26.13
C ALA A 825 32.95 -11.58 -25.26
N THR A 826 31.69 -11.19 -25.35
CA THR A 826 31.14 -10.06 -24.62
C THR A 826 30.17 -10.51 -23.51
N ASN A 827 30.10 -9.74 -22.45
CA ASN A 827 29.02 -9.87 -21.45
C ASN A 827 27.70 -9.26 -21.97
N ARG A 828 26.66 -9.27 -21.14
CA ARG A 828 25.35 -8.66 -21.51
C ARG A 828 25.43 -7.17 -21.86
N ASP A 829 26.40 -6.45 -21.32
CA ASP A 829 26.63 -5.03 -21.59
C ASP A 829 27.56 -4.78 -22.80
N GLY A 830 27.86 -5.82 -23.57
CA GLY A 830 28.75 -5.75 -24.73
C GLY A 830 30.24 -5.55 -24.38
N ALA A 831 30.59 -5.62 -23.10
CA ALA A 831 31.98 -5.45 -22.68
C ALA A 831 32.79 -6.73 -22.86
N THR A 832 33.99 -6.64 -23.42
CA THR A 832 34.95 -7.74 -23.54
C THR A 832 35.81 -7.89 -22.29
N ALA A 833 36.59 -8.96 -22.21
CA ALA A 833 37.59 -9.14 -21.15
C ALA A 833 38.59 -7.97 -21.06
N LEU A 834 38.91 -7.31 -22.19
CA LEU A 834 39.81 -6.14 -22.19
C LEU A 834 39.17 -4.93 -21.46
N HIS A 835 37.85 -4.69 -21.59
CA HIS A 835 37.16 -3.69 -20.84
C HIS A 835 37.25 -3.93 -19.34
N SER A 836 37.03 -5.18 -18.90
CA SER A 836 37.12 -5.58 -17.50
C SER A 836 38.52 -5.40 -16.91
N ALA A 837 39.55 -5.89 -17.63
CA ALA A 837 40.95 -5.78 -17.20
C ALA A 837 41.42 -4.31 -17.13
N ALA A 838 41.09 -3.51 -18.15
CA ALA A 838 41.44 -2.08 -18.18
C ALA A 838 40.75 -1.32 -17.04
N PHE A 839 39.47 -1.53 -16.84
CA PHE A 839 38.65 -0.85 -15.84
C PHE A 839 39.20 -1.06 -14.42
N LEU A 840 39.62 -2.30 -14.06
CA LEU A 840 40.17 -2.62 -12.75
C LEU A 840 41.71 -2.57 -12.67
N GLY A 841 42.37 -2.02 -13.67
CA GLY A 841 43.77 -1.70 -13.58
C GLY A 841 44.75 -2.91 -13.74
N HIS A 842 44.29 -4.04 -14.29
CA HIS A 842 45.06 -5.28 -14.38
C HIS A 842 45.96 -5.29 -15.63
N LEU A 843 47.04 -4.50 -15.61
CA LEU A 843 47.99 -4.36 -16.75
C LEU A 843 48.49 -5.72 -17.26
N PRO A 844 48.94 -6.67 -16.45
CA PRO A 844 49.41 -7.97 -17.00
C PRO A 844 48.37 -8.71 -17.84
N VAL A 845 47.08 -8.65 -17.42
CA VAL A 845 46.00 -9.29 -18.18
C VAL A 845 45.71 -8.48 -19.45
N VAL A 846 45.77 -7.16 -19.41
CA VAL A 846 45.66 -6.29 -20.60
C VAL A 846 46.74 -6.66 -21.61
N GLU A 847 48.00 -6.81 -21.17
CA GLU A 847 49.15 -7.21 -22.01
C GLU A 847 48.93 -8.58 -22.62
N LEU A 848 48.44 -9.55 -21.85
CA LEU A 848 48.10 -10.89 -22.34
C LEU A 848 47.03 -10.85 -23.42
N LEU A 849 45.92 -10.14 -23.17
CA LEU A 849 44.80 -10.07 -24.11
C LEU A 849 45.20 -9.39 -25.43
N VAL A 850 45.99 -8.30 -25.38
CA VAL A 850 46.46 -7.58 -26.56
C VAL A 850 47.45 -8.43 -27.35
N SER A 851 48.38 -9.13 -26.68
CA SER A 851 49.34 -10.05 -27.35
C SER A 851 48.64 -11.24 -28.02
N ASN A 852 47.47 -11.68 -27.51
CA ASN A 852 46.61 -12.68 -28.12
C ASN A 852 45.61 -12.11 -29.14
N LYS A 853 45.82 -10.86 -29.59
CA LYS A 853 45.05 -10.18 -30.66
C LYS A 853 43.59 -9.96 -30.39
N ILE A 854 43.24 -9.60 -29.16
CA ILE A 854 41.87 -9.12 -28.83
C ILE A 854 41.54 -7.89 -29.69
N GLU A 855 40.26 -7.71 -30.00
CA GLU A 855 39.79 -6.52 -30.70
C GLU A 855 39.91 -5.29 -29.77
N ILE A 856 41.06 -4.62 -29.89
CA ILE A 856 41.47 -3.54 -28.94
C ILE A 856 40.51 -2.36 -28.93
N ASN A 857 39.78 -2.13 -30.02
CA ASN A 857 38.84 -1.04 -30.22
C ASN A 857 37.37 -1.50 -30.15
N ALA A 858 37.11 -2.69 -29.61
CA ALA A 858 35.75 -3.15 -29.37
C ALA A 858 34.98 -2.11 -28.56
N ILE A 859 33.71 -1.91 -28.90
CA ILE A 859 32.84 -0.93 -28.29
C ILE A 859 31.79 -1.68 -27.42
N ASN A 860 31.66 -1.31 -26.17
CA ASN A 860 30.65 -1.85 -25.26
C ASN A 860 29.26 -1.23 -25.51
N GLY A 861 28.24 -1.66 -24.77
CA GLY A 861 26.86 -1.18 -24.88
C GLY A 861 26.66 0.31 -24.53
N THR A 862 27.59 0.96 -23.84
CA THR A 862 27.60 2.40 -23.60
C THR A 862 28.32 3.18 -24.73
N GLY A 863 28.81 2.50 -25.72
CA GLY A 863 29.53 3.10 -26.84
C GLY A 863 30.99 3.46 -26.53
N GLU A 864 31.60 2.81 -25.54
CA GLU A 864 32.95 3.10 -25.07
C GLU A 864 33.92 1.95 -25.42
N THR A 865 35.18 2.31 -25.69
CA THR A 865 36.28 1.35 -25.82
C THR A 865 36.97 1.14 -24.47
N SER A 866 37.78 0.10 -24.34
CA SER A 866 38.59 -0.14 -23.15
C SER A 866 39.50 1.04 -22.78
N LEU A 867 39.97 1.79 -23.82
CA LEU A 867 40.75 3.00 -23.57
C LEU A 867 39.94 4.12 -22.91
N ASN A 868 38.65 4.27 -23.20
CA ASN A 868 37.80 5.25 -22.54
C ASN A 868 37.81 5.08 -21.03
N SER A 869 37.74 3.84 -20.56
CA SER A 869 37.69 3.52 -19.12
C SER A 869 38.93 4.02 -18.36
N VAL A 870 40.08 4.14 -18.99
CA VAL A 870 41.36 4.49 -18.35
C VAL A 870 41.94 5.83 -18.80
N ALA A 871 41.43 6.46 -19.87
CA ALA A 871 41.89 7.72 -20.36
C ALA A 871 41.32 8.92 -19.58
N ALA A 872 40.21 8.77 -18.91
CA ALA A 872 39.61 9.80 -18.06
C ALA A 872 40.54 10.08 -16.85
N PRO A 873 40.69 11.35 -16.42
CA PRO A 873 41.42 11.69 -15.20
C PRO A 873 40.81 11.03 -13.99
N TRP A 874 41.66 10.58 -13.07
CA TRP A 874 41.20 10.02 -11.81
C TRP A 874 40.49 11.07 -10.92
N ASN A 875 39.42 10.66 -10.25
CA ASN A 875 38.76 11.46 -9.23
C ASN A 875 38.14 10.53 -8.16
N ASP A 876 37.69 11.11 -7.04
CA ASP A 876 37.10 10.36 -5.91
C ASP A 876 35.83 9.63 -6.30
N GLU A 877 35.07 10.10 -7.30
CA GLU A 877 33.83 9.43 -7.77
C GLU A 877 34.16 8.10 -8.44
N ILE A 878 35.25 8.05 -9.24
CA ILE A 878 35.71 6.79 -9.85
C ILE A 878 36.13 5.80 -8.74
N GLY A 879 36.87 6.27 -7.73
CA GLY A 879 37.26 5.45 -6.58
C GLY A 879 36.06 4.93 -5.77
N GLY A 880 35.06 5.77 -5.56
CA GLY A 880 33.81 5.40 -4.90
C GLY A 880 33.01 4.36 -5.70
N PHE A 881 32.91 4.55 -7.02
CA PHE A 881 32.23 3.63 -7.93
C PHE A 881 32.93 2.25 -7.98
N LEU A 882 34.24 2.22 -8.01
CA LEU A 882 35.00 0.97 -7.95
C LEU A 882 34.75 0.18 -6.66
N LYS A 883 34.72 0.86 -5.51
CA LYS A 883 34.38 0.23 -4.21
C LYS A 883 32.97 -0.33 -4.21
N LEU A 884 32.02 0.39 -4.81
CA LEU A 884 30.64 -0.08 -4.95
C LEU A 884 30.55 -1.34 -5.80
N ILE A 885 31.19 -1.32 -7.00
CA ILE A 885 31.21 -2.48 -7.92
C ILE A 885 31.91 -3.68 -7.26
N ALA A 886 33.03 -3.46 -6.58
CA ALA A 886 33.74 -4.50 -5.84
C ALA A 886 32.85 -5.17 -4.79
N GLY A 887 32.08 -4.38 -4.04
CA GLY A 887 31.11 -4.88 -3.08
C GLY A 887 29.98 -5.68 -3.70
N LEU A 888 29.40 -5.21 -4.82
CA LEU A 888 28.34 -5.90 -5.55
C LEU A 888 28.80 -7.24 -6.15
N LEU A 889 30.03 -7.26 -6.69
CA LEU A 889 30.60 -8.48 -7.30
C LEU A 889 31.25 -9.40 -6.26
N LYS A 890 31.34 -8.96 -5.00
CA LYS A 890 32.06 -9.65 -3.91
C LYS A 890 33.51 -9.98 -4.31
N ILE A 891 34.24 -8.99 -4.85
CA ILE A 891 35.66 -9.06 -5.19
C ILE A 891 36.45 -8.04 -4.38
N GLU A 892 37.73 -8.32 -4.14
CA GLU A 892 38.63 -7.35 -3.53
C GLU A 892 39.24 -6.44 -4.62
N VAL A 893 39.24 -5.13 -4.40
CA VAL A 893 39.84 -4.15 -5.33
C VAL A 893 40.72 -3.19 -4.54
N ASP A 894 41.99 -3.15 -4.87
CA ASP A 894 42.92 -2.14 -4.40
C ASP A 894 42.80 -0.87 -5.27
N VAL A 895 42.05 0.10 -4.76
CA VAL A 895 41.71 1.34 -5.47
C VAL A 895 42.97 2.16 -5.78
N ASP A 896 43.96 2.18 -4.91
CA ASP A 896 45.21 2.93 -5.09
C ASP A 896 46.06 2.29 -6.21
N GLN A 897 46.07 0.97 -6.27
CA GLN A 897 46.70 0.22 -7.35
C GLN A 897 45.99 0.46 -8.69
N VAL A 898 44.66 0.49 -8.69
CA VAL A 898 43.90 0.80 -9.92
C VAL A 898 44.26 2.20 -10.42
N GLU A 899 44.27 3.22 -9.57
CA GLU A 899 44.65 4.57 -9.91
C GLU A 899 46.06 4.62 -10.53
N ALA A 900 47.02 3.96 -9.88
CA ALA A 900 48.43 3.94 -10.34
C ALA A 900 48.62 3.19 -11.66
N SER A 901 47.75 2.22 -11.98
CA SER A 901 47.82 1.40 -13.18
C SER A 901 47.19 2.04 -14.42
N ARG A 902 46.17 2.89 -14.26
CA ARG A 902 45.40 3.48 -15.37
C ARG A 902 46.26 4.22 -16.38
N PRO A 903 47.20 5.10 -16.00
CA PRO A 903 48.07 5.80 -17.00
C PRO A 903 48.91 4.83 -17.79
N LYS A 904 49.41 3.76 -17.17
CA LYS A 904 50.23 2.72 -17.82
C LYS A 904 49.41 1.93 -18.82
N ILE A 905 48.20 1.51 -18.44
CA ILE A 905 47.27 0.82 -19.33
C ILE A 905 46.89 1.72 -20.52
N ALA A 906 46.58 2.99 -20.26
CA ALA A 906 46.23 3.95 -21.31
C ALA A 906 47.37 4.12 -22.31
N ALA A 907 48.61 4.25 -21.83
CA ALA A 907 49.79 4.33 -22.66
C ALA A 907 49.99 3.05 -23.50
N PHE A 908 49.91 1.89 -22.86
CA PHE A 908 50.08 0.59 -23.53
C PHE A 908 49.01 0.35 -24.62
N LEU A 909 47.73 0.64 -24.30
CA LEU A 909 46.65 0.50 -25.29
C LEU A 909 46.88 1.43 -26.50
N ARG A 910 47.30 2.70 -26.28
CA ARG A 910 47.61 3.64 -27.36
C ARG A 910 48.79 3.18 -28.22
N GLU A 911 49.85 2.63 -27.62
CA GLU A 911 51.00 2.09 -28.35
C GLU A 911 50.59 0.92 -29.29
N HIS A 912 49.56 0.13 -28.89
CA HIS A 912 49.06 -0.98 -29.67
C HIS A 912 47.84 -0.64 -30.56
N GLY A 913 47.58 0.68 -30.79
CA GLY A 913 46.55 1.11 -31.73
C GLY A 913 45.15 1.29 -31.10
N GLY A 914 45.07 1.31 -29.76
CA GLY A 914 43.84 1.63 -29.01
C GLY A 914 43.43 3.05 -29.24
N LYS A 915 42.15 3.26 -29.48
CA LYS A 915 41.50 4.57 -29.68
C LYS A 915 40.36 4.71 -28.74
N THR A 916 40.05 5.93 -28.33
CA THR A 916 38.80 6.24 -27.67
C THR A 916 37.63 6.18 -28.66
N SER A 917 36.44 6.05 -28.19
CA SER A 917 35.25 6.05 -29.04
C SER A 917 35.09 7.36 -29.83
N ALA A 918 35.58 8.48 -29.31
CA ALA A 918 35.60 9.75 -29.98
C ALA A 918 36.64 9.80 -31.15
N GLU A 919 37.75 9.06 -31.02
CA GLU A 919 38.78 8.94 -32.03
C GLU A 919 38.45 7.90 -33.14
N LEU A 920 37.40 7.08 -32.90
CA LEU A 920 36.89 6.09 -33.88
C LEU A 920 35.82 6.70 -34.81
N LYS A 921 35.17 7.77 -34.40
CA LYS A 921 34.21 8.55 -35.18
C LYS A 921 34.94 9.54 -36.10
#